data_c19ad0f7e15e3d25a62fd0dbbf876a8f
#
_entry.id   c19ad0f7e15e3d25a62fd0dbbf876a8f
#
_cell.length_a   1.000
_cell.length_b   1.000
_cell.length_c   1.000
_cell.angle_alpha   90.00
_cell.angle_beta   90.00
_cell.angle_gamma   90.00
#
_symmetry.space_group_name_H-M   'P 1'
#
loop_
_entity.id
_entity.type
_entity.pdbx_description
1 polymer ?
#
loop_
_entity_poly.entity_id
_entity_poly.type
_entity_poly.pdbx_seq_one_letter_code
_entity_poly.pdbx_strand_id
1 'polypeptide(L)'
;MTDIQETTSTSASHGSVDLSVGGMTCASCVARVEKKLNKVAGVNASVNLATESAHVELSAPVDPQQLVAVVEKAGYSATVTKVEDGAVEAMRKQEARHLAHAADLRRRLIVAATLSVPLMVISMVSAAQFYGWQWVVAALALPVVTWCAWPFHKAAFTNLRHGSTTMDTLVSLGVITATLWSLWALIFGGAGMLGMRMSMEFIPRAQSEHAHMYFESAAWIVTFLLTGRLAEARVRHRSGDSLRKLLQLGAKTAARVNADGSVTEIPIDRLQVGDRFRVRPGEKIATDGVVVEGHSAIDASLLTGESLPVDVSAGDEVTGATVNTSGTLVVRATRVGAGTTLSRIAQVVTAAQAAKAPVQRLADRVSSVFVPTVLALAALTFLGWLATGHNAQAAITAAVAVLVIACPCALGLATPTALLVGTGRAAQLGVVIRGPEVLESTRRIDTVVLDKTGTVTTGVMHLAQAVFFDDAAGVSDAGGAGAGAASDGATVVDLGEGATLSPAQLQTLALAQALEIPSEHPVARAIVAGTQLDGVQAPQISEFTNHAGRGVSATVAHAAGQATYAVVGKATWLSQQGVSLSEQAEAQVRALEDTGATVVLVASGPDPKSLRLRAALAVRDEPKPTTAKAISELKAMGLRPILLTGDNERAAKFIAAQVGIDDVIAQVLPEDKRDVVARLQGEGANVAMVGDGVNDAAALAQAGAAGLGMAMGTGSDVAIEAADITLVRADLEAVVAAIKVSRATLRIIKQNLFWAFAYNVAAIPLAMAGLLNPMIAGATMAMSSVIVVSNSLRLRRVK
;
A
#
# COMPACT_ATOMS: atom_id res chain seq x y z
N MET A 1 -32.22 39.86 -13.19
CA MET A 1 -32.78 39.07 -12.08
C MET A 1 -33.23 37.77 -12.68
N THR A 2 -32.40 36.78 -12.62
CA THR A 2 -32.74 35.38 -12.90
C THR A 2 -31.71 34.56 -12.12
N ASP A 3 -32.18 33.95 -11.02
CA ASP A 3 -31.42 33.10 -10.13
C ASP A 3 -30.95 31.85 -10.86
N ILE A 4 -29.63 31.64 -10.90
CA ILE A 4 -29.02 30.37 -11.20
C ILE A 4 -28.74 29.69 -9.85
N GLN A 5 -29.60 28.77 -9.46
CA GLN A 5 -29.33 27.85 -8.34
C GLN A 5 -28.26 26.87 -8.78
N GLU A 6 -27.08 27.03 -8.21
CA GLU A 6 -26.06 26.01 -8.18
C GLU A 6 -26.52 24.83 -7.28
N THR A 7 -26.87 23.73 -7.91
CA THR A 7 -27.06 22.45 -7.22
C THR A 7 -25.70 21.80 -7.00
N THR A 8 -25.03 22.16 -5.94
CA THR A 8 -23.95 21.38 -5.35
C THR A 8 -24.54 20.15 -4.66
N SER A 9 -24.56 19.02 -5.35
CA SER A 9 -24.87 17.73 -4.75
C SER A 9 -23.66 17.21 -3.95
N THR A 10 -23.47 17.66 -2.75
CA THR A 10 -22.70 16.95 -1.72
C THR A 10 -23.47 15.69 -1.34
N SER A 11 -23.08 14.53 -1.89
CA SER A 11 -23.56 13.24 -1.44
C SER A 11 -23.00 12.96 -0.04
N ALA A 12 -23.78 13.27 0.98
CA ALA A 12 -23.50 12.80 2.33
C ALA A 12 -23.54 11.26 2.33
N SER A 13 -22.40 10.60 2.50
CA SER A 13 -22.33 9.15 2.65
C SER A 13 -22.99 8.75 3.97
N HIS A 14 -24.07 7.97 3.92
CA HIS A 14 -24.81 7.47 5.09
C HIS A 14 -24.12 6.27 5.76
N GLY A 15 -22.87 5.96 5.44
CA GLY A 15 -22.09 4.86 5.99
C GLY A 15 -21.71 3.79 4.95
N SER A 16 -20.90 2.84 5.36
CA SER A 16 -20.54 1.67 4.55
C SER A 16 -20.83 0.38 5.31
N VAL A 17 -21.16 -0.67 4.59
CA VAL A 17 -21.41 -2.01 5.13
C VAL A 17 -20.57 -3.02 4.38
N ASP A 18 -19.82 -3.83 5.11
CA ASP A 18 -19.04 -4.94 4.55
C ASP A 18 -19.78 -6.26 4.74
N LEU A 19 -19.92 -7.00 3.63
CA LEU A 19 -20.52 -8.34 3.63
C LEU A 19 -19.46 -9.38 3.28
N SER A 20 -19.39 -10.47 4.02
CA SER A 20 -18.68 -11.67 3.60
C SER A 20 -19.61 -12.49 2.69
N VAL A 21 -19.19 -12.76 1.44
CA VAL A 21 -20.01 -13.43 0.42
C VAL A 21 -19.37 -14.75 0.03
N GLY A 22 -19.99 -15.86 0.40
CA GLY A 22 -19.51 -17.20 0.10
C GLY A 22 -20.15 -17.82 -1.13
N GLY A 23 -19.42 -18.75 -1.79
CA GLY A 23 -19.90 -19.51 -2.94
C GLY A 23 -19.60 -18.90 -4.31
N MET A 24 -18.89 -17.78 -4.38
CA MET A 24 -18.39 -17.21 -5.63
C MET A 24 -17.18 -18.00 -6.14
N THR A 25 -17.21 -18.45 -7.40
CA THR A 25 -16.14 -19.26 -8.00
C THR A 25 -15.44 -18.58 -9.16
N CYS A 26 -16.03 -17.50 -9.72
CA CYS A 26 -15.50 -16.83 -10.89
C CYS A 26 -16.00 -15.38 -11.01
N ALA A 27 -15.41 -14.65 -11.94
CA ALA A 27 -15.75 -13.25 -12.24
C ALA A 27 -17.23 -13.03 -12.56
N SER A 28 -17.89 -13.99 -13.26
CA SER A 28 -19.32 -13.87 -13.58
C SER A 28 -20.21 -13.95 -12.33
N CYS A 29 -19.78 -14.72 -11.32
CA CYS A 29 -20.48 -14.77 -10.02
C CYS A 29 -20.42 -13.42 -9.33
N VAL A 30 -19.24 -12.81 -9.30
CA VAL A 30 -18.97 -11.50 -8.74
C VAL A 30 -19.81 -10.41 -9.40
N ALA A 31 -19.74 -10.32 -10.74
CA ALA A 31 -20.51 -9.33 -11.51
C ALA A 31 -22.02 -9.44 -11.26
N ARG A 32 -22.49 -10.64 -10.99
CA ARG A 32 -23.90 -10.88 -10.67
C ARG A 32 -24.29 -10.39 -9.29
N VAL A 33 -23.51 -10.73 -8.24
CA VAL A 33 -23.77 -10.25 -6.88
C VAL A 33 -23.76 -8.73 -6.88
N GLU A 34 -22.74 -8.12 -7.49
CA GLU A 34 -22.60 -6.69 -7.64
C GLU A 34 -23.78 -6.02 -8.36
N LYS A 35 -24.19 -6.59 -9.50
CA LYS A 35 -25.36 -6.09 -10.25
C LYS A 35 -26.65 -6.21 -9.45
N LYS A 36 -26.78 -7.21 -8.57
CA LYS A 36 -27.99 -7.38 -7.74
C LYS A 36 -28.00 -6.41 -6.56
N LEU A 37 -26.85 -6.19 -5.92
CA LEU A 37 -26.69 -5.21 -4.85
C LEU A 37 -26.92 -3.78 -5.37
N ASN A 38 -26.31 -3.43 -6.50
CA ASN A 38 -26.46 -2.11 -7.15
C ASN A 38 -27.87 -1.84 -7.74
N LYS A 39 -28.80 -2.80 -7.68
CA LYS A 39 -30.22 -2.56 -7.98
C LYS A 39 -31.01 -2.07 -6.77
N VAL A 40 -30.46 -2.15 -5.57
CA VAL A 40 -31.09 -1.59 -4.37
C VAL A 40 -30.87 -0.08 -4.39
N ALA A 41 -31.93 0.68 -4.18
CA ALA A 41 -31.87 2.14 -4.19
C ALA A 41 -30.92 2.64 -3.08
N GLY A 42 -30.02 3.56 -3.43
CA GLY A 42 -29.06 4.13 -2.48
C GLY A 42 -27.86 3.24 -2.16
N VAL A 43 -27.62 2.19 -2.95
CA VAL A 43 -26.51 1.24 -2.76
C VAL A 43 -25.51 1.35 -3.91
N ASN A 44 -24.24 1.53 -3.57
CA ASN A 44 -23.11 1.39 -4.49
C ASN A 44 -22.19 0.27 -3.96
N ALA A 45 -22.26 -0.92 -4.55
CA ALA A 45 -21.55 -2.10 -4.08
C ALA A 45 -20.43 -2.49 -5.03
N SER A 46 -19.26 -2.78 -4.46
CA SER A 46 -18.12 -3.42 -5.12
C SER A 46 -17.89 -4.79 -4.50
N VAL A 47 -17.81 -5.84 -5.33
CA VAL A 47 -17.67 -7.23 -4.88
C VAL A 47 -16.34 -7.80 -5.35
N ASN A 48 -15.58 -8.38 -4.44
CA ASN A 48 -14.25 -8.93 -4.73
C ASN A 48 -14.22 -10.46 -4.52
N LEU A 49 -13.75 -11.18 -5.55
CA LEU A 49 -13.62 -12.63 -5.53
C LEU A 49 -12.47 -13.11 -4.62
N ALA A 50 -11.38 -12.33 -4.54
CA ALA A 50 -10.18 -12.76 -3.82
C ALA A 50 -10.39 -12.71 -2.30
N THR A 51 -11.11 -11.71 -1.83
CA THR A 51 -11.44 -11.50 -0.42
C THR A 51 -12.78 -12.15 -0.03
N GLU A 52 -13.55 -12.63 -1.02
CA GLU A 52 -14.92 -13.13 -0.80
C GLU A 52 -15.79 -12.14 -0.04
N SER A 53 -15.65 -10.84 -0.35
CA SER A 53 -16.35 -9.74 0.32
C SER A 53 -17.07 -8.83 -0.68
N ALA A 54 -18.10 -8.15 -0.19
CA ALA A 54 -18.75 -7.05 -0.86
C ALA A 54 -18.66 -5.82 0.03
N HIS A 55 -18.04 -4.76 -0.48
CA HIS A 55 -18.06 -3.44 0.12
C HIS A 55 -19.24 -2.67 -0.44
N VAL A 56 -20.08 -2.15 0.44
CA VAL A 56 -21.35 -1.50 0.08
C VAL A 56 -21.37 -0.11 0.67
N GLU A 57 -21.29 0.91 -0.18
CA GLU A 57 -21.47 2.30 0.19
C GLU A 57 -22.97 2.64 0.15
N LEU A 58 -23.45 3.31 1.20
CA LEU A 58 -24.84 3.67 1.36
C LEU A 58 -25.02 5.17 1.19
N SER A 59 -25.81 5.57 0.19
CA SER A 59 -26.28 6.95 0.00
C SER A 59 -27.67 7.20 0.64
N ALA A 60 -28.30 6.13 1.17
CA ALA A 60 -29.57 6.19 1.91
C ALA A 60 -29.53 5.11 3.02
N PRO A 61 -30.30 5.26 4.10
CA PRO A 61 -30.39 4.24 5.15
C PRO A 61 -31.01 2.95 4.59
N VAL A 62 -30.19 1.88 4.55
CA VAL A 62 -30.61 0.54 4.10
C VAL A 62 -30.29 -0.46 5.21
N ASP A 63 -31.23 -1.35 5.52
CA ASP A 63 -31.02 -2.41 6.50
C ASP A 63 -29.96 -3.41 5.94
N PRO A 64 -28.86 -3.66 6.67
CA PRO A 64 -27.87 -4.66 6.27
C PRO A 64 -28.45 -6.06 6.03
N GLN A 65 -29.52 -6.46 6.72
CA GLN A 65 -30.18 -7.74 6.49
C GLN A 65 -30.88 -7.82 5.12
N GLN A 66 -31.35 -6.69 4.61
CA GLN A 66 -31.88 -6.61 3.24
C GLN A 66 -30.81 -6.90 2.20
N LEU A 67 -29.57 -6.41 2.41
CA LEU A 67 -28.44 -6.67 1.52
C LEU A 67 -28.07 -8.16 1.53
N VAL A 68 -28.04 -8.78 2.72
CA VAL A 68 -27.84 -10.24 2.85
C VAL A 68 -28.90 -11.00 2.06
N ALA A 69 -30.18 -10.68 2.23
CA ALA A 69 -31.28 -11.35 1.52
C ALA A 69 -31.16 -11.20 -0.02
N VAL A 70 -30.67 -10.06 -0.50
CA VAL A 70 -30.43 -9.84 -1.95
C VAL A 70 -29.34 -10.75 -2.48
N VAL A 71 -28.26 -10.96 -1.72
CA VAL A 71 -27.16 -11.85 -2.09
C VAL A 71 -27.62 -13.32 -2.04
N GLU A 72 -28.41 -13.71 -1.04
CA GLU A 72 -28.96 -15.05 -0.91
C GLU A 72 -29.95 -15.37 -2.03
N LYS A 73 -30.81 -14.43 -2.41
CA LYS A 73 -31.69 -14.55 -3.59
C LYS A 73 -30.90 -14.66 -4.91
N ALA A 74 -29.66 -14.18 -4.95
CA ALA A 74 -28.76 -14.36 -6.08
C ALA A 74 -28.10 -15.76 -6.13
N GLY A 75 -28.29 -16.58 -5.08
CA GLY A 75 -27.79 -17.96 -4.98
C GLY A 75 -26.44 -18.08 -4.26
N TYR A 76 -26.05 -17.08 -3.48
CA TYR A 76 -24.81 -17.02 -2.72
C TYR A 76 -25.12 -16.85 -1.23
N SER A 77 -24.18 -17.21 -0.35
CA SER A 77 -24.33 -16.93 1.08
C SER A 77 -23.74 -15.56 1.41
N ALA A 78 -24.38 -14.81 2.32
CA ALA A 78 -23.81 -13.57 2.82
C ALA A 78 -23.96 -13.44 4.33
N THR A 79 -23.01 -12.77 4.96
CA THR A 79 -23.07 -12.39 6.38
C THR A 79 -22.52 -10.98 6.54
N VAL A 80 -23.19 -10.15 7.36
CA VAL A 80 -22.72 -8.80 7.68
C VAL A 80 -21.47 -8.91 8.56
N THR A 81 -20.42 -8.23 8.17
CA THR A 81 -19.21 -8.08 8.99
C THR A 81 -19.42 -6.87 9.89
N LYS A 82 -19.79 -7.09 11.17
CA LYS A 82 -19.93 -5.98 12.12
C LYS A 82 -18.55 -5.43 12.45
N VAL A 83 -18.45 -4.12 12.47
CA VAL A 83 -17.23 -3.40 12.89
C VAL A 83 -16.90 -3.65 14.37
N GLU A 84 -17.90 -4.02 15.17
CA GLU A 84 -17.78 -4.34 16.60
C GLU A 84 -17.19 -5.71 16.91
N ASP A 85 -17.39 -6.72 16.05
CA ASP A 85 -16.65 -7.98 16.14
C ASP A 85 -15.24 -7.67 15.64
N GLY A 86 -14.29 -7.49 16.52
CA GLY A 86 -12.95 -7.01 16.17
C GLY A 86 -12.42 -7.66 14.89
N ALA A 87 -11.83 -6.87 13.99
CA ALA A 87 -11.35 -7.27 12.66
C ALA A 87 -10.60 -8.62 12.68
N VAL A 88 -9.98 -8.96 13.81
CA VAL A 88 -9.27 -10.21 14.07
C VAL A 88 -10.21 -11.43 14.11
N GLU A 89 -11.43 -11.30 14.68
CA GLU A 89 -12.36 -12.44 14.78
C GLU A 89 -13.06 -12.71 13.45
N ALA A 90 -13.42 -11.68 12.71
CA ALA A 90 -13.93 -11.80 11.34
C ALA A 90 -12.89 -12.49 10.43
N MET A 91 -11.61 -12.12 10.54
CA MET A 91 -10.52 -12.75 9.82
C MET A 91 -10.32 -14.21 10.22
N ARG A 92 -10.42 -14.56 11.51
CA ARG A 92 -10.33 -15.97 11.98
C ARG A 92 -11.46 -16.83 11.41
N LYS A 93 -12.70 -16.32 11.40
CA LYS A 93 -13.85 -17.03 10.82
C LYS A 93 -13.68 -17.22 9.31
N GLN A 94 -13.18 -16.22 8.61
CA GLN A 94 -12.88 -16.29 7.18
C GLN A 94 -11.76 -17.31 6.91
N GLU A 95 -10.70 -17.29 7.70
CA GLU A 95 -9.60 -18.25 7.62
C GLU A 95 -10.05 -19.69 7.81
N ALA A 96 -10.87 -19.95 8.83
CA ALA A 96 -11.42 -21.28 9.08
C ALA A 96 -12.24 -21.79 7.89
N ARG A 97 -13.01 -20.90 7.21
CA ARG A 97 -13.75 -21.26 5.99
C ARG A 97 -12.80 -21.58 4.83
N HIS A 98 -11.75 -20.77 4.61
CA HIS A 98 -10.76 -21.02 3.56
C HIS A 98 -10.00 -22.35 3.79
N LEU A 99 -9.60 -22.64 5.02
CA LEU A 99 -8.95 -23.90 5.37
C LEU A 99 -9.89 -25.09 5.16
N ALA A 100 -11.15 -24.99 5.58
CA ALA A 100 -12.15 -26.03 5.37
C ALA A 100 -12.40 -26.29 3.87
N HIS A 101 -12.49 -25.22 3.06
CA HIS A 101 -12.63 -25.34 1.61
C HIS A 101 -11.40 -26.00 0.95
N ALA A 102 -10.20 -25.58 1.33
CA ALA A 102 -8.97 -26.19 0.83
C ALA A 102 -8.84 -27.68 1.24
N ALA A 103 -9.29 -28.05 2.45
CA ALA A 103 -9.34 -29.42 2.92
C ALA A 103 -10.33 -30.29 2.12
N ASP A 104 -11.52 -29.77 1.79
CA ASP A 104 -12.49 -30.45 0.95
C ASP A 104 -11.94 -30.68 -0.47
N LEU A 105 -11.36 -29.63 -1.08
CA LEU A 105 -10.71 -29.76 -2.39
C LEU A 105 -9.58 -30.80 -2.38
N ARG A 106 -8.75 -30.81 -1.33
CA ARG A 106 -7.67 -31.79 -1.17
C ARG A 106 -8.22 -33.22 -1.05
N ARG A 107 -9.26 -33.41 -0.26
CA ARG A 107 -9.92 -34.74 -0.13
C ARG A 107 -10.44 -35.24 -1.48
N ARG A 108 -11.16 -34.38 -2.22
CA ARG A 108 -11.69 -34.72 -3.55
C ARG A 108 -10.57 -35.00 -4.55
N LEU A 109 -9.49 -34.20 -4.53
CA LEU A 109 -8.34 -34.42 -5.40
C LEU A 109 -7.63 -35.75 -5.11
N ILE A 110 -7.44 -36.11 -3.82
CA ILE A 110 -6.83 -37.41 -3.46
C ILE A 110 -7.67 -38.55 -4.01
N VAL A 111 -8.98 -38.52 -3.80
CA VAL A 111 -9.89 -39.57 -4.34
C VAL A 111 -9.86 -39.57 -5.85
N ALA A 112 -9.97 -38.40 -6.50
CA ALA A 112 -9.93 -38.29 -7.97
C ALA A 112 -8.61 -38.86 -8.54
N ALA A 113 -7.46 -38.47 -7.98
CA ALA A 113 -6.15 -38.96 -8.44
C ALA A 113 -5.98 -40.46 -8.22
N THR A 114 -6.38 -40.97 -7.03
CA THR A 114 -6.29 -42.41 -6.73
C THR A 114 -7.14 -43.29 -7.66
N LEU A 115 -8.28 -42.77 -8.10
CA LEU A 115 -9.15 -43.51 -9.05
C LEU A 115 -8.76 -43.27 -10.52
N SER A 116 -8.34 -42.05 -10.88
CA SER A 116 -8.00 -41.69 -12.26
C SER A 116 -6.68 -42.29 -12.73
N VAL A 117 -5.68 -42.51 -11.84
CA VAL A 117 -4.41 -43.12 -12.23
C VAL A 117 -4.58 -44.59 -12.71
N PRO A 118 -5.18 -45.52 -11.94
CA PRO A 118 -5.40 -46.87 -12.42
C PRO A 118 -6.35 -46.92 -13.62
N LEU A 119 -7.39 -46.05 -13.65
CA LEU A 119 -8.27 -45.89 -14.76
C LEU A 119 -7.50 -45.58 -16.06
N MET A 120 -6.58 -44.62 -15.99
CA MET A 120 -5.73 -44.22 -17.13
C MET A 120 -4.81 -45.36 -17.58
N VAL A 121 -4.16 -46.04 -16.65
CA VAL A 121 -3.27 -47.16 -16.96
C VAL A 121 -4.06 -48.26 -17.71
N ILE A 122 -5.25 -48.64 -17.23
CA ILE A 122 -6.08 -49.66 -17.86
C ILE A 122 -6.55 -49.18 -19.25
N SER A 123 -6.97 -47.93 -19.42
CA SER A 123 -7.45 -47.41 -20.71
C SER A 123 -6.34 -47.21 -21.72
N MET A 124 -5.11 -46.80 -21.30
CA MET A 124 -4.02 -46.46 -22.23
C MET A 124 -3.12 -47.64 -22.59
N VAL A 125 -2.92 -48.55 -21.65
CA VAL A 125 -1.97 -49.66 -21.82
C VAL A 125 -2.75 -50.93 -22.20
N SER A 126 -2.67 -51.30 -23.46
CA SER A 126 -3.40 -52.49 -23.99
C SER A 126 -3.01 -53.79 -23.24
N ALA A 127 -1.81 -53.90 -22.71
CA ALA A 127 -1.37 -55.02 -21.85
C ALA A 127 -2.05 -55.07 -20.48
N ALA A 128 -2.56 -53.97 -19.99
CA ALA A 128 -3.28 -53.87 -18.72
C ALA A 128 -4.81 -54.11 -18.90
N GLN A 129 -5.27 -54.26 -20.13
CA GLN A 129 -6.67 -54.53 -20.46
C GLN A 129 -6.99 -56.01 -20.27
N PHE A 130 -7.72 -56.36 -19.23
CA PHE A 130 -8.20 -57.69 -18.89
C PHE A 130 -9.65 -57.88 -19.35
N TYR A 131 -10.17 -59.06 -19.20
CA TYR A 131 -11.52 -59.35 -19.57
C TYR A 131 -12.56 -58.55 -18.79
N GLY A 132 -13.33 -57.70 -19.44
CA GLY A 132 -14.31 -56.82 -18.83
C GLY A 132 -13.73 -55.52 -18.22
N TRP A 133 -12.53 -55.10 -18.62
CA TRP A 133 -11.86 -53.88 -18.15
C TRP A 133 -12.67 -52.60 -18.33
N GLN A 134 -13.52 -52.56 -19.37
CA GLN A 134 -14.36 -51.41 -19.72
C GLN A 134 -15.33 -51.06 -18.58
N TRP A 135 -15.92 -52.09 -17.95
CA TRP A 135 -16.85 -51.94 -16.84
C TRP A 135 -16.15 -51.48 -15.57
N VAL A 136 -14.91 -51.93 -15.34
CA VAL A 136 -14.08 -51.48 -14.22
C VAL A 136 -13.69 -50.03 -14.38
N VAL A 137 -13.33 -49.63 -15.60
CA VAL A 137 -13.03 -48.21 -15.93
C VAL A 137 -14.26 -47.32 -15.70
N ALA A 138 -15.45 -47.74 -16.13
CA ALA A 138 -16.69 -47.04 -15.85
C ALA A 138 -16.96 -46.92 -14.34
N ALA A 139 -16.77 -47.99 -13.57
CA ALA A 139 -16.97 -47.99 -12.11
C ALA A 139 -15.98 -47.05 -11.37
N LEU A 140 -14.72 -46.97 -11.84
CA LEU A 140 -13.71 -46.07 -11.30
C LEU A 140 -13.99 -44.62 -11.71
N ALA A 141 -14.52 -44.36 -12.89
CA ALA A 141 -14.82 -43.02 -13.39
C ALA A 141 -16.02 -42.37 -12.65
N LEU A 142 -17.10 -43.15 -12.42
CA LEU A 142 -18.35 -42.62 -11.87
C LEU A 142 -18.17 -41.82 -10.58
N PRO A 143 -17.43 -42.25 -9.54
CA PRO A 143 -17.18 -41.44 -8.35
C PRO A 143 -16.43 -40.13 -8.65
N VAL A 144 -15.53 -40.15 -9.65
CA VAL A 144 -14.75 -38.96 -10.03
C VAL A 144 -15.64 -37.93 -10.71
N VAL A 145 -16.43 -38.35 -11.70
CA VAL A 145 -17.27 -37.44 -12.48
C VAL A 145 -18.54 -37.00 -11.75
N THR A 146 -18.93 -37.68 -10.67
CA THR A 146 -20.10 -37.32 -9.87
C THR A 146 -19.68 -36.63 -8.57
N TRP A 147 -19.13 -37.37 -7.61
CA TRP A 147 -18.82 -36.81 -6.28
C TRP A 147 -17.62 -35.86 -6.29
N CYS A 148 -16.52 -36.22 -6.97
CA CYS A 148 -15.37 -35.30 -7.05
C CYS A 148 -15.68 -34.07 -7.87
N ALA A 149 -16.48 -34.20 -8.95
CA ALA A 149 -16.90 -33.09 -9.81
C ALA A 149 -18.10 -32.28 -9.26
N TRP A 150 -18.72 -32.73 -8.15
CA TRP A 150 -19.92 -32.08 -7.60
C TRP A 150 -19.84 -30.57 -7.40
N PRO A 151 -18.73 -29.97 -6.92
CA PRO A 151 -18.63 -28.51 -6.79
C PRO A 151 -18.86 -27.78 -8.13
N PHE A 152 -18.34 -28.34 -9.23
CA PHE A 152 -18.50 -27.77 -10.57
C PHE A 152 -19.93 -27.92 -11.08
N HIS A 153 -20.53 -29.09 -10.89
CA HIS A 153 -21.91 -29.35 -11.31
C HIS A 153 -22.90 -28.48 -10.53
N LYS A 154 -22.73 -28.37 -9.21
CA LYS A 154 -23.55 -27.49 -8.35
C LYS A 154 -23.44 -26.04 -8.79
N ALA A 155 -22.23 -25.53 -9.02
CA ALA A 155 -22.01 -24.14 -9.46
C ALA A 155 -22.63 -23.90 -10.86
N ALA A 156 -22.44 -24.85 -11.79
CA ALA A 156 -23.01 -24.77 -13.13
C ALA A 156 -24.53 -24.71 -13.10
N PHE A 157 -25.16 -25.63 -12.36
CA PHE A 157 -26.62 -25.69 -12.23
C PHE A 157 -27.21 -24.44 -11.57
N THR A 158 -26.60 -23.97 -10.48
CA THR A 158 -27.03 -22.76 -9.78
C THR A 158 -26.97 -21.54 -10.71
N ASN A 159 -25.88 -21.38 -11.47
CA ASN A 159 -25.72 -20.26 -12.39
C ASN A 159 -26.68 -20.37 -13.60
N LEU A 160 -26.86 -21.57 -14.17
CA LEU A 160 -27.73 -21.79 -15.31
C LEU A 160 -29.20 -21.53 -14.97
N ARG A 161 -29.67 -21.97 -13.78
CA ARG A 161 -31.03 -21.69 -13.27
C ARG A 161 -31.34 -20.20 -13.20
N HIS A 162 -30.34 -19.40 -13.14
CA HIS A 162 -30.44 -17.93 -13.09
C HIS A 162 -30.07 -17.24 -14.41
N GLY A 163 -29.98 -17.97 -15.52
CA GLY A 163 -29.72 -17.43 -16.85
C GLY A 163 -28.28 -16.92 -17.06
N SER A 164 -27.32 -17.37 -16.26
CA SER A 164 -25.91 -17.02 -16.46
C SER A 164 -25.08 -18.26 -16.73
N THR A 165 -24.13 -18.14 -17.67
CA THR A 165 -23.15 -19.18 -17.98
C THR A 165 -21.79 -18.78 -17.40
N THR A 166 -21.10 -19.76 -16.83
CA THR A 166 -19.79 -19.58 -16.19
C THR A 166 -18.81 -20.63 -16.72
N MET A 167 -17.54 -20.52 -16.33
CA MET A 167 -16.55 -21.55 -16.66
C MET A 167 -16.96 -22.93 -16.09
N ASP A 168 -17.61 -22.98 -14.93
CA ASP A 168 -18.09 -24.24 -14.35
C ASP A 168 -19.19 -24.87 -15.22
N THR A 169 -19.96 -24.06 -15.98
CA THR A 169 -20.93 -24.52 -16.96
C THR A 169 -20.25 -25.26 -18.11
N LEU A 170 -19.15 -24.71 -18.67
CA LEU A 170 -18.39 -25.32 -19.74
C LEU A 170 -17.80 -26.67 -19.33
N VAL A 171 -17.17 -26.71 -18.17
CA VAL A 171 -16.58 -27.91 -17.56
C VAL A 171 -17.65 -28.96 -17.28
N SER A 172 -18.71 -28.56 -16.60
CA SER A 172 -19.80 -29.48 -16.24
C SER A 172 -20.44 -30.09 -17.49
N LEU A 173 -20.71 -29.30 -18.53
CA LEU A 173 -21.26 -29.75 -19.78
C LEU A 173 -20.30 -30.72 -20.50
N GLY A 174 -19.00 -30.39 -20.57
CA GLY A 174 -18.00 -31.26 -21.18
C GLY A 174 -17.87 -32.62 -20.48
N VAL A 175 -17.79 -32.61 -19.12
CA VAL A 175 -17.70 -33.84 -18.31
C VAL A 175 -18.98 -34.68 -18.45
N ILE A 176 -20.15 -34.07 -18.36
CA ILE A 176 -21.44 -34.76 -18.50
C ILE A 176 -21.58 -35.38 -19.92
N THR A 177 -21.26 -34.57 -20.95
CA THR A 177 -21.36 -35.07 -22.36
C THR A 177 -20.41 -36.25 -22.58
N ALA A 178 -19.14 -36.15 -22.17
CA ALA A 178 -18.17 -37.23 -22.30
C ALA A 178 -18.60 -38.47 -21.51
N THR A 179 -19.17 -38.31 -20.33
CA THR A 179 -19.65 -39.45 -19.50
C THR A 179 -20.87 -40.11 -20.10
N LEU A 180 -21.88 -39.35 -20.53
CA LEU A 180 -23.11 -39.88 -21.16
C LEU A 180 -22.78 -40.60 -22.47
N TRP A 181 -21.89 -40.03 -23.30
CA TRP A 181 -21.40 -40.69 -24.50
C TRP A 181 -20.70 -42.01 -24.17
N SER A 182 -19.82 -42.02 -23.17
CA SER A 182 -19.10 -43.25 -22.79
C SER A 182 -20.02 -44.32 -22.22
N LEU A 183 -21.05 -43.94 -21.48
CA LEU A 183 -22.08 -44.88 -21.01
C LEU A 183 -22.89 -45.44 -22.19
N TRP A 184 -23.25 -44.58 -23.14
CA TRP A 184 -23.94 -45.02 -24.35
C TRP A 184 -23.05 -45.98 -25.19
N ALA A 185 -21.78 -45.64 -25.38
CA ALA A 185 -20.81 -46.49 -26.09
C ALA A 185 -20.62 -47.84 -25.40
N LEU A 186 -20.55 -47.84 -24.06
CA LEU A 186 -20.41 -49.03 -23.23
C LEU A 186 -21.63 -49.98 -23.37
N ILE A 187 -22.86 -49.45 -23.37
CA ILE A 187 -24.08 -50.22 -23.30
C ILE A 187 -24.59 -50.56 -24.71
N PHE A 188 -24.58 -49.58 -25.62
CA PHE A 188 -25.22 -49.70 -26.96
C PHE A 188 -24.24 -49.63 -28.11
N GLY A 189 -23.06 -49.00 -27.92
CA GLY A 189 -22.09 -48.75 -29.00
C GLY A 189 -21.06 -49.88 -29.22
N GLY A 190 -21.22 -51.01 -28.57
CA GLY A 190 -20.34 -52.19 -28.74
C GLY A 190 -19.03 -52.12 -27.96
N ALA A 191 -18.72 -51.00 -27.29
CA ALA A 191 -17.50 -50.83 -26.48
C ALA A 191 -17.48 -51.71 -25.25
N GLY A 192 -18.61 -52.20 -24.77
CA GLY A 192 -18.74 -53.08 -23.60
C GLY A 192 -18.56 -54.57 -23.89
N MET A 193 -18.23 -54.95 -25.13
CA MET A 193 -17.99 -56.36 -25.48
C MET A 193 -16.78 -56.90 -24.73
N LEU A 194 -17.01 -58.06 -24.12
CA LEU A 194 -16.03 -58.73 -23.28
C LEU A 194 -14.87 -59.29 -24.15
N GLY A 195 -13.61 -58.97 -23.78
CA GLY A 195 -12.42 -59.37 -24.49
C GLY A 195 -11.94 -58.37 -25.57
N MET A 196 -12.69 -57.28 -25.82
CA MET A 196 -12.28 -56.21 -26.70
C MET A 196 -11.06 -55.48 -26.14
N ARG A 197 -10.07 -55.15 -26.99
CA ARG A 197 -8.94 -54.29 -26.62
C ARG A 197 -9.02 -52.98 -27.42
N MET A 198 -8.78 -51.88 -26.76
CA MET A 198 -8.72 -50.56 -27.37
C MET A 198 -7.32 -50.03 -27.34
N SER A 199 -6.82 -49.43 -28.43
CA SER A 199 -5.63 -48.61 -28.48
C SER A 199 -6.02 -47.14 -28.38
N MET A 200 -5.29 -46.35 -27.61
CA MET A 200 -5.53 -44.93 -27.54
C MET A 200 -4.98 -44.23 -28.77
N GLU A 201 -5.85 -43.52 -29.49
CA GLU A 201 -5.42 -42.60 -30.54
C GLU A 201 -5.38 -41.18 -30.01
N PHE A 202 -4.19 -40.55 -30.07
CA PHE A 202 -4.02 -39.14 -29.66
C PHE A 202 -4.71 -38.16 -30.62
N ILE A 203 -4.84 -38.54 -31.86
CA ILE A 203 -5.58 -37.81 -32.92
C ILE A 203 -6.74 -38.68 -33.34
N PRO A 204 -8.00 -38.25 -33.14
CA PRO A 204 -9.17 -39.03 -33.57
C PRO A 204 -9.13 -39.29 -35.07
N ARG A 205 -8.99 -40.55 -35.51
CA ARG A 205 -9.15 -40.93 -36.90
C ARG A 205 -10.63 -41.20 -37.18
N ALA A 206 -11.10 -40.82 -38.35
CA ALA A 206 -12.50 -40.82 -38.73
C ALA A 206 -13.17 -42.21 -38.87
N GLN A 207 -12.43 -43.30 -38.74
CA GLN A 207 -12.95 -44.67 -39.00
C GLN A 207 -12.47 -45.65 -37.93
N SER A 208 -13.20 -45.72 -36.81
CA SER A 208 -13.13 -46.86 -35.89
C SER A 208 -14.45 -47.65 -35.99
N GLU A 209 -14.35 -49.00 -36.11
CA GLU A 209 -15.51 -49.93 -36.21
C GLU A 209 -16.39 -49.89 -34.94
N HIS A 210 -15.85 -49.47 -33.80
CA HIS A 210 -16.56 -49.43 -32.51
C HIS A 210 -16.47 -48.03 -31.84
N ALA A 211 -17.52 -47.69 -31.11
CA ALA A 211 -17.56 -46.43 -30.36
C ALA A 211 -16.51 -46.39 -29.25
N HIS A 212 -15.65 -45.36 -29.23
CA HIS A 212 -14.67 -45.16 -28.18
C HIS A 212 -15.30 -44.59 -26.91
N MET A 213 -14.82 -45.01 -25.76
CA MET A 213 -15.17 -44.45 -24.46
C MET A 213 -14.21 -43.30 -24.13
N TYR A 214 -14.66 -42.33 -23.34
CA TYR A 214 -13.91 -41.13 -22.87
C TYR A 214 -13.97 -40.98 -21.37
N PHE A 215 -14.13 -42.06 -20.59
CA PHE A 215 -14.14 -42.03 -19.13
C PHE A 215 -12.84 -41.52 -18.58
N GLU A 216 -11.70 -41.91 -19.18
CA GLU A 216 -10.38 -41.40 -18.79
C GLU A 216 -10.27 -39.89 -18.98
N SER A 217 -10.75 -39.38 -20.13
CA SER A 217 -10.74 -37.96 -20.42
C SER A 217 -11.58 -37.16 -19.42
N ALA A 218 -12.80 -37.63 -19.12
CA ALA A 218 -13.68 -36.99 -18.16
C ALA A 218 -13.09 -37.00 -16.76
N ALA A 219 -12.51 -38.12 -16.31
CA ALA A 219 -11.90 -38.24 -14.98
C ALA A 219 -10.64 -37.38 -14.83
N TRP A 220 -9.78 -37.32 -15.86
CA TRP A 220 -8.58 -36.48 -15.85
C TRP A 220 -8.88 -35.00 -15.92
N ILE A 221 -9.89 -34.58 -16.69
CA ILE A 221 -10.36 -33.16 -16.69
C ILE A 221 -10.73 -32.76 -15.26
N VAL A 222 -11.51 -33.58 -14.54
CA VAL A 222 -11.88 -33.29 -13.15
C VAL A 222 -10.65 -33.25 -12.24
N THR A 223 -9.73 -34.20 -12.41
CA THR A 223 -8.50 -34.27 -11.60
C THR A 223 -7.59 -33.06 -11.80
N PHE A 224 -7.39 -32.65 -13.06
CA PHE A 224 -6.61 -31.45 -13.37
C PHE A 224 -7.27 -30.17 -12.85
N LEU A 225 -8.58 -30.04 -12.95
CA LEU A 225 -9.31 -28.90 -12.41
C LEU A 225 -9.23 -28.82 -10.91
N LEU A 226 -9.39 -29.94 -10.20
CA LEU A 226 -9.22 -29.98 -8.75
C LEU A 226 -7.80 -29.63 -8.34
N THR A 227 -6.78 -30.05 -9.11
CA THR A 227 -5.38 -29.68 -8.90
C THR A 227 -5.19 -28.17 -9.02
N GLY A 228 -5.74 -27.58 -10.11
CA GLY A 228 -5.70 -26.14 -10.34
C GLY A 228 -6.39 -25.35 -9.20
N ARG A 229 -7.59 -25.77 -8.79
CA ARG A 229 -8.36 -25.15 -7.70
C ARG A 229 -7.65 -25.25 -6.33
N LEU A 230 -7.02 -26.40 -6.06
CA LEU A 230 -6.26 -26.55 -4.82
C LEU A 230 -4.99 -25.69 -4.80
N ALA A 231 -4.28 -25.62 -5.95
CA ALA A 231 -3.13 -24.73 -6.11
C ALA A 231 -3.54 -23.26 -5.89
N GLU A 232 -4.66 -22.86 -6.50
CA GLU A 232 -5.27 -21.54 -6.32
C GLU A 232 -5.57 -21.25 -4.85
N ALA A 233 -6.29 -22.13 -4.16
CA ALA A 233 -6.66 -21.96 -2.76
C ALA A 233 -5.41 -21.83 -1.86
N ARG A 234 -4.36 -22.62 -2.10
CA ARG A 234 -3.09 -22.54 -1.35
C ARG A 234 -2.34 -21.21 -1.56
N VAL A 235 -2.34 -20.70 -2.79
CA VAL A 235 -1.65 -19.44 -3.08
C VAL A 235 -2.40 -18.26 -2.49
N ARG A 236 -3.73 -18.24 -2.58
CA ARG A 236 -4.54 -17.22 -1.89
C ARG A 236 -4.23 -17.17 -0.40
N HIS A 237 -4.18 -18.33 0.25
CA HIS A 237 -3.85 -18.41 1.67
C HIS A 237 -2.46 -17.83 1.99
N ARG A 238 -1.42 -18.24 1.25
CA ARG A 238 -0.04 -17.78 1.47
C ARG A 238 0.17 -16.29 1.15
N SER A 239 -0.59 -15.73 0.26
CA SER A 239 -0.47 -14.31 -0.10
C SER A 239 -1.12 -13.40 0.94
N GLY A 240 -2.11 -13.87 1.68
CA GLY A 240 -2.68 -13.19 2.84
C GLY A 240 -1.80 -13.18 4.10
N ASP A 241 -0.77 -14.03 4.16
CA ASP A 241 0.12 -14.17 5.33
C ASP A 241 0.89 -12.89 5.67
N SER A 242 1.21 -12.06 4.69
CA SER A 242 1.95 -10.80 4.93
C SER A 242 1.12 -9.79 5.70
N LEU A 243 -0.15 -9.62 5.35
CA LEU A 243 -1.08 -8.76 6.08
C LEU A 243 -1.39 -9.33 7.48
N ARG A 244 -1.55 -10.64 7.59
CA ARG A 244 -1.76 -11.31 8.89
C ARG A 244 -0.57 -11.13 9.82
N LYS A 245 0.66 -11.25 9.30
CA LYS A 245 1.86 -11.00 10.09
C LYS A 245 1.87 -9.58 10.63
N LEU A 246 1.50 -8.59 9.82
CA LEU A 246 1.35 -7.19 10.26
C LEU A 246 0.34 -7.08 11.41
N LEU A 247 -0.85 -7.67 11.27
CA LEU A 247 -1.89 -7.62 12.32
C LEU A 247 -1.53 -8.43 13.59
N GLN A 248 -0.74 -9.48 13.44
CA GLN A 248 -0.25 -10.29 14.58
C GLN A 248 0.95 -9.65 15.30
N LEU A 249 1.48 -8.53 14.78
CA LEU A 249 2.59 -7.79 15.41
C LEU A 249 2.17 -7.13 16.71
N GLY A 250 0.91 -6.72 16.88
CA GLY A 250 0.39 -6.09 18.08
C GLY A 250 0.64 -6.89 19.35
N ALA A 251 0.82 -6.21 20.48
CA ALA A 251 0.88 -6.83 21.78
C ALA A 251 -0.50 -7.44 22.14
N LYS A 252 -0.51 -8.55 22.89
CA LYS A 252 -1.75 -9.18 23.34
C LYS A 252 -2.18 -8.68 24.72
N THR A 253 -1.23 -8.24 25.53
CA THR A 253 -1.41 -7.74 26.89
C THR A 253 -0.62 -6.44 27.06
N ALA A 254 -1.00 -5.64 28.05
CA ALA A 254 -0.31 -4.43 28.45
C ALA A 254 -0.08 -4.43 29.97
N ALA A 255 1.08 -4.04 30.41
CA ALA A 255 1.44 -3.89 31.83
C ALA A 255 1.00 -2.49 32.32
N ARG A 256 -0.31 -2.33 32.63
CA ARG A 256 -0.88 -1.06 33.09
C ARG A 256 -0.32 -0.64 34.44
N VAL A 257 0.09 0.60 34.54
CA VAL A 257 0.55 1.25 35.79
C VAL A 257 -0.66 1.90 36.45
N ASN A 258 -1.03 1.43 37.64
CA ASN A 258 -2.15 1.96 38.42
C ASN A 258 -1.74 3.27 39.14
N ALA A 259 -2.70 4.00 39.69
CA ALA A 259 -2.48 5.24 40.42
C ALA A 259 -1.63 5.07 41.69
N ASP A 260 -1.59 3.86 42.25
CA ASP A 260 -0.77 3.49 43.42
C ASP A 260 0.66 3.04 43.04
N GLY A 261 1.03 3.13 41.75
CA GLY A 261 2.32 2.69 41.25
C GLY A 261 2.42 1.16 41.00
N SER A 262 1.43 0.39 41.39
CA SER A 262 1.38 -1.05 41.09
C SER A 262 1.21 -1.29 39.59
N VAL A 263 1.71 -2.42 39.10
CA VAL A 263 1.61 -2.81 37.69
C VAL A 263 0.76 -4.06 37.56
N THR A 264 -0.30 -3.96 36.78
CA THR A 264 -1.23 -5.06 36.49
C THR A 264 -1.19 -5.40 35.00
N GLU A 265 -0.97 -6.65 34.66
CA GLU A 265 -1.08 -7.13 33.30
C GLU A 265 -2.56 -7.27 32.91
N ILE A 266 -2.96 -6.55 31.86
CA ILE A 266 -4.32 -6.54 31.34
C ILE A 266 -4.32 -6.95 29.87
N PRO A 267 -5.40 -7.58 29.34
CA PRO A 267 -5.61 -7.73 27.92
C PRO A 267 -5.64 -6.36 27.22
N ILE A 268 -5.11 -6.30 25.99
CA ILE A 268 -4.99 -5.05 25.23
C ILE A 268 -6.34 -4.36 24.97
N ASP A 269 -7.40 -5.15 24.83
CA ASP A 269 -8.78 -4.67 24.62
C ASP A 269 -9.38 -3.91 25.82
N ARG A 270 -8.75 -4.02 26.99
CA ARG A 270 -9.14 -3.29 28.21
C ARG A 270 -8.36 -2.01 28.43
N LEU A 271 -7.32 -1.75 27.63
CA LEU A 271 -6.53 -0.53 27.73
C LEU A 271 -7.34 0.65 27.18
N GLN A 272 -7.34 1.80 27.91
CA GLN A 272 -8.06 3.02 27.51
C GLN A 272 -7.10 4.15 27.18
N VAL A 273 -7.58 5.14 26.40
CA VAL A 273 -6.82 6.36 26.14
C VAL A 273 -6.56 7.09 27.44
N GLY A 274 -5.31 7.47 27.66
CA GLY A 274 -4.85 8.09 28.91
C GLY A 274 -4.26 7.13 29.93
N ASP A 275 -4.49 5.82 29.80
CA ASP A 275 -3.84 4.83 30.66
C ASP A 275 -2.33 4.86 30.50
N ARG A 276 -1.61 4.63 31.60
CA ARG A 276 -0.15 4.48 31.59
C ARG A 276 0.19 3.00 31.57
N PHE A 277 1.14 2.61 30.74
CA PHE A 277 1.63 1.23 30.69
C PHE A 277 3.16 1.19 30.61
N ARG A 278 3.76 0.20 31.26
CA ARG A 278 5.19 -0.01 31.29
C ARG A 278 5.61 -0.97 30.16
N VAL A 279 6.74 -0.64 29.54
CA VAL A 279 7.35 -1.47 28.48
C VAL A 279 8.79 -1.75 28.85
N ARG A 280 9.15 -3.02 29.05
CA ARG A 280 10.51 -3.47 29.37
C ARG A 280 11.32 -3.70 28.11
N PRO A 281 12.66 -3.77 28.23
CA PRO A 281 13.50 -4.21 27.11
C PRO A 281 13.04 -5.56 26.53
N GLY A 282 12.99 -5.64 25.21
CA GLY A 282 12.50 -6.81 24.48
C GLY A 282 10.96 -6.92 24.37
N GLU A 283 10.20 -6.09 25.06
CA GLU A 283 8.74 -6.10 24.98
C GLU A 283 8.25 -5.21 23.83
N LYS A 284 7.08 -5.56 23.31
CA LYS A 284 6.39 -4.74 22.31
C LYS A 284 5.63 -3.62 22.99
N ILE A 285 5.64 -2.44 22.37
CA ILE A 285 4.79 -1.33 22.76
C ILE A 285 3.33 -1.72 22.54
N ALA A 286 2.52 -1.62 23.60
CA ALA A 286 1.16 -2.15 23.59
C ALA A 286 0.26 -1.42 22.60
N THR A 287 0.32 -0.09 22.57
CA THR A 287 -0.50 0.77 21.70
C THR A 287 0.25 2.07 21.41
N ASP A 288 -0.30 2.90 20.51
CA ASP A 288 0.25 4.22 20.24
C ASP A 288 0.18 5.10 21.50
N GLY A 289 1.24 5.84 21.77
CA GLY A 289 1.33 6.65 22.98
C GLY A 289 2.48 7.64 22.98
N VAL A 290 2.60 8.36 24.08
CA VAL A 290 3.70 9.28 24.36
C VAL A 290 4.48 8.76 25.55
N VAL A 291 5.79 8.75 25.46
CA VAL A 291 6.69 8.38 26.57
C VAL A 291 6.54 9.41 27.70
N VAL A 292 6.20 8.97 28.90
CA VAL A 292 6.07 9.83 30.09
C VAL A 292 7.34 9.77 30.92
N GLU A 293 7.95 8.58 31.03
CA GLU A 293 9.13 8.32 31.83
C GLU A 293 10.05 7.32 31.15
N GLY A 294 11.36 7.53 31.28
CA GLY A 294 12.38 6.63 30.76
C GLY A 294 13.06 7.13 29.49
N HIS A 295 14.12 6.43 29.11
CA HIS A 295 14.90 6.62 27.89
C HIS A 295 15.24 5.24 27.32
N SER A 296 15.10 5.06 26.03
CA SER A 296 15.38 3.79 25.35
C SER A 296 15.55 3.99 23.86
N ALA A 297 15.90 2.92 23.16
CA ALA A 297 15.84 2.86 21.71
C ALA A 297 14.71 1.89 21.29
N ILE A 298 13.98 2.23 20.22
CA ILE A 298 12.84 1.47 19.70
C ILE A 298 13.15 0.92 18.33
N ASP A 299 13.05 -0.40 18.18
CA ASP A 299 13.08 -1.07 16.88
C ASP A 299 11.70 -0.97 16.22
N ALA A 300 11.60 -0.09 15.22
CA ALA A 300 10.41 0.09 14.39
C ALA A 300 10.50 -0.67 13.06
N SER A 301 11.53 -1.50 12.84
CA SER A 301 11.84 -2.15 11.55
C SER A 301 10.67 -2.93 10.94
N LEU A 302 9.82 -3.50 11.79
CA LEU A 302 8.63 -4.25 11.36
C LEU A 302 7.52 -3.36 10.75
N LEU A 303 7.47 -2.09 11.11
CA LEU A 303 6.50 -1.12 10.60
C LEU A 303 7.13 -0.21 9.53
N THR A 304 8.32 0.32 9.80
CA THR A 304 8.99 1.28 8.93
C THR A 304 9.93 0.64 7.91
N GLY A 305 10.40 -0.58 8.19
CA GLY A 305 11.43 -1.25 7.39
C GLY A 305 12.85 -0.75 7.66
N GLU A 306 13.06 0.18 8.60
CA GLU A 306 14.36 0.69 8.98
C GLU A 306 14.99 -0.23 10.02
N SER A 307 16.26 -0.63 9.79
CA SER A 307 16.95 -1.60 10.64
C SER A 307 17.61 -0.98 11.87
N LEU A 308 17.74 0.35 11.92
CA LEU A 308 18.35 1.06 13.05
C LEU A 308 17.28 1.42 14.08
N PRO A 309 17.47 1.07 15.36
CA PRO A 309 16.59 1.53 16.41
C PRO A 309 16.63 3.07 16.56
N VAL A 310 15.48 3.65 16.89
CA VAL A 310 15.31 5.09 17.09
C VAL A 310 15.32 5.39 18.60
N ASP A 311 16.18 6.29 19.04
CA ASP A 311 16.22 6.73 20.43
C ASP A 311 14.97 7.53 20.80
N VAL A 312 14.40 7.24 21.98
CA VAL A 312 13.21 7.89 22.50
C VAL A 312 13.35 8.25 23.97
N SER A 313 12.82 9.39 24.34
CA SER A 313 12.83 9.98 25.67
C SER A 313 11.45 10.49 26.08
N ALA A 314 11.34 11.02 27.30
CA ALA A 314 10.07 11.58 27.76
C ALA A 314 9.60 12.74 26.85
N GLY A 315 8.36 12.65 26.36
CA GLY A 315 7.75 13.57 25.41
C GLY A 315 7.66 13.03 23.98
N ASP A 316 8.42 11.99 23.62
CA ASP A 316 8.43 11.43 22.27
C ASP A 316 7.23 10.50 22.03
N GLU A 317 6.73 10.50 20.80
CA GLU A 317 5.66 9.61 20.37
C GLU A 317 6.20 8.21 20.02
N VAL A 318 5.46 7.18 20.39
CA VAL A 318 5.78 5.78 20.12
C VAL A 318 4.60 5.07 19.50
N THR A 319 4.88 4.18 18.56
CA THR A 319 3.86 3.43 17.82
C THR A 319 3.69 2.03 18.38
N GLY A 320 2.46 1.59 18.54
CA GLY A 320 2.12 0.23 18.94
C GLY A 320 2.75 -0.83 18.02
N ALA A 321 3.08 -1.99 18.57
CA ALA A 321 3.75 -3.12 17.91
C ALA A 321 5.25 -2.96 17.61
N THR A 322 5.85 -1.78 17.80
CA THR A 322 7.31 -1.63 17.78
C THR A 322 7.94 -2.27 19.01
N VAL A 323 9.23 -2.59 18.98
CA VAL A 323 9.92 -3.31 20.06
C VAL A 323 10.85 -2.38 20.81
N ASN A 324 10.70 -2.32 22.13
CA ASN A 324 11.61 -1.61 23.01
C ASN A 324 12.92 -2.41 23.16
N THR A 325 14.08 -1.79 22.94
CA THR A 325 15.35 -2.53 22.88
C THR A 325 16.19 -2.48 24.16
N SER A 326 16.24 -1.34 24.84
CA SER A 326 17.26 -1.11 25.90
C SER A 326 16.71 -0.72 27.27
N GLY A 327 16.09 0.44 27.39
CA GLY A 327 15.60 0.98 28.66
C GLY A 327 14.17 0.54 29.00
N THR A 328 13.72 0.85 30.22
CA THR A 328 12.29 0.67 30.57
C THR A 328 11.56 1.99 30.33
N LEU A 329 10.44 1.92 29.62
CA LEU A 329 9.62 3.07 29.32
C LEU A 329 8.28 2.99 30.06
N VAL A 330 7.76 4.13 30.49
CA VAL A 330 6.36 4.31 30.85
C VAL A 330 5.71 5.16 29.78
N VAL A 331 4.72 4.60 29.10
CA VAL A 331 4.03 5.22 27.98
C VAL A 331 2.59 5.50 28.36
N ARG A 332 2.08 6.69 28.01
CA ARG A 332 0.67 7.04 28.13
C ARG A 332 -0.02 6.78 26.79
N ALA A 333 -1.04 5.94 26.79
CA ALA A 333 -1.82 5.60 25.60
C ALA A 333 -2.51 6.85 25.02
N THR A 334 -2.29 7.13 23.74
CA THR A 334 -2.95 8.21 22.99
C THR A 334 -4.03 7.67 22.07
N ARG A 335 -3.86 6.44 21.56
CA ARG A 335 -4.83 5.75 20.69
C ARG A 335 -4.94 4.29 21.11
N VAL A 336 -6.14 3.70 21.02
CA VAL A 336 -6.40 2.31 21.37
C VAL A 336 -7.33 1.64 20.35
N GLY A 337 -7.29 0.33 20.27
CA GLY A 337 -8.18 -0.48 19.42
C GLY A 337 -8.12 -0.13 17.94
N ALA A 338 -9.27 0.16 17.34
CA ALA A 338 -9.36 0.50 15.90
C ALA A 338 -8.68 1.83 15.52
N GLY A 339 -8.43 2.72 16.49
CA GLY A 339 -7.80 4.01 16.27
C GLY A 339 -6.28 3.97 16.17
N THR A 340 -5.63 2.84 16.47
CA THR A 340 -4.16 2.70 16.40
C THR A 340 -3.64 2.78 14.97
N THR A 341 -2.41 3.26 14.81
CA THR A 341 -1.71 3.31 13.52
C THR A 341 -1.68 1.96 12.82
N LEU A 342 -1.39 0.88 13.56
CA LEU A 342 -1.42 -0.48 13.03
C LEU A 342 -2.80 -0.89 12.51
N SER A 343 -3.87 -0.57 13.27
CA SER A 343 -5.25 -0.87 12.86
C SER A 343 -5.67 -0.06 11.62
N ARG A 344 -5.28 1.21 11.53
CA ARG A 344 -5.54 2.06 10.35
C ARG A 344 -4.84 1.51 9.11
N ILE A 345 -3.55 1.14 9.19
CA ILE A 345 -2.82 0.49 8.10
C ILE A 345 -3.57 -0.76 7.63
N ALA A 346 -4.00 -1.60 8.58
CA ALA A 346 -4.74 -2.82 8.28
C ALA A 346 -6.08 -2.55 7.58
N GLN A 347 -6.84 -1.55 8.02
CA GLN A 347 -8.11 -1.15 7.40
C GLN A 347 -7.89 -0.65 5.97
N VAL A 348 -6.92 0.23 5.74
CA VAL A 348 -6.59 0.76 4.40
C VAL A 348 -6.18 -0.38 3.46
N VAL A 349 -5.33 -1.30 3.89
CA VAL A 349 -4.92 -2.45 3.07
C VAL A 349 -6.10 -3.38 2.79
N THR A 350 -6.99 -3.60 3.76
CA THR A 350 -8.18 -4.43 3.57
C THR A 350 -9.16 -3.79 2.58
N ALA A 351 -9.42 -2.50 2.72
CA ALA A 351 -10.26 -1.73 1.79
C ALA A 351 -9.68 -1.73 0.37
N ALA A 352 -8.35 -1.54 0.25
CA ALA A 352 -7.65 -1.61 -1.03
C ALA A 352 -7.80 -2.98 -1.71
N GLN A 353 -7.79 -4.06 -0.93
CA GLN A 353 -7.99 -5.41 -1.45
C GLN A 353 -9.45 -5.68 -1.86
N ALA A 354 -10.42 -4.98 -1.25
CA ALA A 354 -11.83 -5.11 -1.59
C ALA A 354 -12.19 -4.38 -2.89
N ALA A 355 -11.51 -3.30 -3.24
CA ALA A 355 -11.75 -2.52 -4.46
C ALA A 355 -11.35 -3.28 -5.74
N LYS A 356 -12.00 -2.97 -6.88
CA LYS A 356 -11.72 -3.57 -8.18
C LYS A 356 -10.96 -2.62 -9.10
N ALA A 357 -9.83 -3.09 -9.63
CA ALA A 357 -9.12 -2.38 -10.69
C ALA A 357 -9.96 -2.24 -11.97
N PRO A 358 -9.84 -1.15 -12.74
CA PRO A 358 -10.44 -1.01 -14.07
C PRO A 358 -10.09 -2.17 -15.02
N VAL A 359 -8.86 -2.65 -14.98
CA VAL A 359 -8.41 -3.84 -15.75
C VAL A 359 -9.18 -5.11 -15.36
N GLN A 360 -9.57 -5.27 -14.10
CA GLN A 360 -10.39 -6.39 -13.64
C GLN A 360 -11.82 -6.28 -14.17
N ARG A 361 -12.41 -5.08 -14.14
CA ARG A 361 -13.73 -4.81 -14.74
C ARG A 361 -13.75 -5.14 -16.24
N LEU A 362 -12.67 -4.85 -16.96
CA LEU A 362 -12.51 -5.23 -18.36
C LEU A 362 -12.46 -6.75 -18.52
N ALA A 363 -11.67 -7.45 -17.73
CA ALA A 363 -11.59 -8.91 -17.77
C ALA A 363 -12.94 -9.58 -17.48
N ASP A 364 -13.71 -9.07 -16.51
CA ASP A 364 -15.06 -9.55 -16.19
C ASP A 364 -16.02 -9.36 -17.37
N ARG A 365 -15.99 -8.21 -18.04
CA ARG A 365 -16.79 -7.91 -19.23
C ARG A 365 -16.44 -8.85 -20.39
N VAL A 366 -15.16 -9.04 -20.66
CA VAL A 366 -14.71 -9.98 -21.71
C VAL A 366 -15.21 -11.40 -21.40
N SER A 367 -15.10 -11.87 -20.16
CA SER A 367 -15.56 -13.20 -19.75
C SER A 367 -17.06 -13.40 -19.96
N SER A 368 -17.87 -12.37 -19.70
CA SER A 368 -19.33 -12.44 -19.84
C SER A 368 -19.80 -12.65 -21.29
N VAL A 369 -19.00 -12.23 -22.27
CA VAL A 369 -19.25 -12.44 -23.71
C VAL A 369 -18.58 -13.72 -24.17
N PHE A 370 -17.41 -14.04 -23.66
CA PHE A 370 -16.60 -15.16 -24.11
C PHE A 370 -17.28 -16.52 -23.89
N VAL A 371 -17.89 -16.77 -22.74
CA VAL A 371 -18.52 -18.08 -22.44
C VAL A 371 -19.70 -18.39 -23.36
N PRO A 372 -20.68 -17.49 -23.60
CA PRO A 372 -21.71 -17.72 -24.62
C PRO A 372 -21.15 -17.94 -26.02
N THR A 373 -20.12 -17.21 -26.42
CA THR A 373 -19.47 -17.38 -27.73
C THR A 373 -18.86 -18.77 -27.86
N VAL A 374 -18.19 -19.27 -26.83
CA VAL A 374 -17.61 -20.62 -26.81
C VAL A 374 -18.70 -21.70 -26.92
N LEU A 375 -19.81 -21.53 -26.20
CA LEU A 375 -20.94 -22.46 -26.33
C LEU A 375 -21.48 -22.51 -27.77
N ALA A 376 -21.60 -21.35 -28.43
CA ALA A 376 -22.02 -21.29 -29.85
C ALA A 376 -20.98 -21.95 -30.76
N LEU A 377 -19.67 -21.70 -30.53
CA LEU A 377 -18.60 -22.34 -31.32
C LEU A 377 -18.57 -23.86 -31.13
N ALA A 378 -18.79 -24.36 -29.93
CA ALA A 378 -18.86 -25.79 -29.65
C ALA A 378 -20.07 -26.42 -30.39
N ALA A 379 -21.22 -25.77 -30.35
CA ALA A 379 -22.41 -26.21 -31.09
C ALA A 379 -22.17 -26.17 -32.60
N LEU A 380 -21.57 -25.11 -33.14
CA LEU A 380 -21.20 -25.01 -34.56
C LEU A 380 -20.16 -26.08 -34.95
N THR A 381 -19.20 -26.37 -34.12
CA THR A 381 -18.22 -27.45 -34.34
C THR A 381 -18.93 -28.79 -34.43
N PHE A 382 -19.80 -29.08 -33.46
CA PHE A 382 -20.56 -30.32 -33.46
C PHE A 382 -21.39 -30.47 -34.75
N LEU A 383 -22.18 -29.47 -35.13
CA LEU A 383 -23.03 -29.47 -36.33
C LEU A 383 -22.18 -29.51 -37.62
N GLY A 384 -21.07 -28.77 -37.66
CA GLY A 384 -20.17 -28.75 -38.82
C GLY A 384 -19.54 -30.14 -39.10
N TRP A 385 -19.09 -30.83 -38.05
CA TRP A 385 -18.55 -32.19 -38.17
C TRP A 385 -19.62 -33.17 -38.67
N LEU A 386 -20.87 -33.08 -38.19
CA LEU A 386 -21.97 -33.90 -38.70
C LEU A 386 -22.31 -33.57 -40.15
N ALA A 387 -22.36 -32.27 -40.48
CA ALA A 387 -22.67 -31.83 -41.87
C ALA A 387 -21.60 -32.21 -42.89
N THR A 388 -20.34 -32.36 -42.44
CA THR A 388 -19.23 -32.85 -43.29
C THR A 388 -19.14 -34.38 -43.37
N GLY A 389 -20.16 -35.12 -42.87
CA GLY A 389 -20.27 -36.57 -43.00
C GLY A 389 -19.44 -37.36 -41.96
N HIS A 390 -18.90 -36.72 -40.94
CA HIS A 390 -18.18 -37.41 -39.86
C HIS A 390 -19.18 -38.06 -38.89
N ASN A 391 -18.71 -39.07 -38.16
CA ASN A 391 -19.54 -39.76 -37.17
C ASN A 391 -19.80 -38.90 -35.94
N ALA A 392 -20.86 -39.21 -35.18
CA ALA A 392 -21.25 -38.50 -33.98
C ALA A 392 -20.14 -38.47 -32.91
N GLN A 393 -19.31 -39.49 -32.83
CA GLN A 393 -18.18 -39.60 -31.92
C GLN A 393 -17.16 -38.52 -32.20
N ALA A 394 -16.70 -38.33 -33.42
CA ALA A 394 -15.74 -37.30 -33.79
C ALA A 394 -16.30 -35.89 -33.52
N ALA A 395 -17.59 -35.68 -33.86
CA ALA A 395 -18.28 -34.43 -33.62
C ALA A 395 -18.36 -34.07 -32.12
N ILE A 396 -18.71 -35.03 -31.26
CA ILE A 396 -18.74 -34.86 -29.79
C ILE A 396 -17.35 -34.60 -29.27
N THR A 397 -16.34 -35.36 -29.70
CA THR A 397 -14.96 -35.19 -29.22
C THR A 397 -14.42 -33.78 -29.52
N ALA A 398 -14.61 -33.31 -30.75
CA ALA A 398 -14.20 -31.95 -31.15
C ALA A 398 -14.96 -30.88 -30.36
N ALA A 399 -16.27 -31.01 -30.20
CA ALA A 399 -17.08 -30.07 -29.43
C ALA A 399 -16.68 -30.02 -27.94
N VAL A 400 -16.45 -31.19 -27.30
CA VAL A 400 -15.99 -31.29 -25.92
C VAL A 400 -14.59 -30.70 -25.79
N ALA A 401 -13.70 -30.93 -26.76
CA ALA A 401 -12.36 -30.31 -26.76
C ALA A 401 -12.46 -28.79 -26.80
N VAL A 402 -13.37 -28.22 -27.62
CA VAL A 402 -13.64 -26.76 -27.63
C VAL A 402 -14.15 -26.27 -26.28
N LEU A 403 -15.11 -26.97 -25.67
CA LEU A 403 -15.63 -26.55 -24.34
C LEU A 403 -14.56 -26.57 -23.26
N VAL A 404 -13.68 -27.55 -23.26
CA VAL A 404 -12.64 -27.71 -22.23
C VAL A 404 -11.54 -26.70 -22.43
N ILE A 405 -10.95 -26.60 -23.64
CA ILE A 405 -9.81 -25.70 -23.87
C ILE A 405 -10.17 -24.22 -23.69
N ALA A 406 -11.41 -23.86 -23.98
CA ALA A 406 -11.87 -22.50 -23.90
C ALA A 406 -12.14 -22.02 -22.44
N CYS A 407 -11.96 -22.88 -21.44
CA CYS A 407 -12.12 -22.44 -20.05
C CYS A 407 -11.00 -21.47 -19.63
N PRO A 408 -11.28 -20.18 -19.40
CA PRO A 408 -10.25 -19.21 -18.99
C PRO A 408 -10.00 -19.28 -17.47
N CYS A 409 -9.67 -20.47 -16.95
CA CYS A 409 -9.54 -20.71 -15.51
C CYS A 409 -8.54 -19.79 -14.83
N ALA A 410 -7.43 -19.47 -15.52
CA ALA A 410 -6.39 -18.59 -15.02
C ALA A 410 -6.81 -17.10 -14.98
N LEU A 411 -7.84 -16.70 -15.73
CA LEU A 411 -8.28 -15.30 -15.80
C LEU A 411 -8.79 -14.78 -14.46
N GLY A 412 -9.57 -15.59 -13.74
CA GLY A 412 -10.09 -15.23 -12.41
C GLY A 412 -9.00 -15.00 -11.38
N LEU A 413 -7.78 -15.50 -11.63
CA LEU A 413 -6.59 -15.38 -10.74
C LEU A 413 -5.63 -14.29 -11.19
N ALA A 414 -5.65 -13.92 -12.46
CA ALA A 414 -4.63 -13.07 -13.08
C ALA A 414 -4.45 -11.73 -12.36
N THR A 415 -5.53 -11.06 -12.03
CA THR A 415 -5.50 -9.76 -11.33
C THR A 415 -5.45 -9.91 -9.81
N PRO A 416 -6.36 -10.67 -9.15
CA PRO A 416 -6.39 -10.70 -7.69
C PRO A 416 -5.10 -11.23 -7.06
N THR A 417 -4.49 -12.25 -7.64
CA THR A 417 -3.25 -12.82 -7.08
C THR A 417 -2.08 -11.85 -7.21
N ALA A 418 -1.93 -11.18 -8.36
CA ALA A 418 -0.88 -10.20 -8.54
C ALA A 418 -1.08 -8.97 -7.65
N LEU A 419 -2.33 -8.50 -7.51
CA LEU A 419 -2.67 -7.40 -6.62
C LEU A 419 -2.33 -7.75 -5.16
N LEU A 420 -2.79 -8.91 -4.67
CA LEU A 420 -2.57 -9.35 -3.30
C LEU A 420 -1.07 -9.50 -2.97
N VAL A 421 -0.28 -10.07 -3.89
CA VAL A 421 1.18 -10.18 -3.71
C VAL A 421 1.86 -8.81 -3.80
N GLY A 422 1.43 -7.95 -4.73
CA GLY A 422 1.99 -6.62 -4.95
C GLY A 422 1.72 -5.68 -3.78
N THR A 423 0.46 -5.57 -3.32
CA THR A 423 0.10 -4.74 -2.16
C THR A 423 0.74 -5.27 -0.87
N GLY A 424 0.80 -6.59 -0.69
CA GLY A 424 1.51 -7.20 0.43
C GLY A 424 3.01 -6.89 0.41
N ARG A 425 3.64 -6.82 -0.77
CA ARG A 425 5.04 -6.41 -0.90
C ARG A 425 5.22 -4.91 -0.66
N ALA A 426 4.31 -4.08 -1.18
CA ALA A 426 4.30 -2.65 -0.91
C ALA A 426 4.24 -2.36 0.60
N ALA A 427 3.33 -3.01 1.31
CA ALA A 427 3.20 -2.87 2.76
C ALA A 427 4.48 -3.26 3.52
N GLN A 428 5.19 -4.33 3.08
CA GLN A 428 6.50 -4.71 3.66
C GLN A 428 7.60 -3.66 3.41
N LEU A 429 7.44 -2.83 2.39
CA LEU A 429 8.35 -1.72 2.07
C LEU A 429 7.89 -0.39 2.69
N GLY A 430 6.92 -0.43 3.62
CA GLY A 430 6.39 0.76 4.25
C GLY A 430 5.48 1.59 3.34
N VAL A 431 4.89 0.99 2.30
CA VAL A 431 4.00 1.66 1.34
C VAL A 431 2.60 1.08 1.42
N VAL A 432 1.63 1.89 1.80
CA VAL A 432 0.22 1.52 1.90
C VAL A 432 -0.55 2.12 0.73
N ILE A 433 -1.09 1.27 -0.14
CA ILE A 433 -1.83 1.66 -1.35
C ILE A 433 -3.32 1.52 -1.06
N ARG A 434 -4.10 2.59 -1.26
CA ARG A 434 -5.54 2.61 -0.96
C ARG A 434 -6.40 1.77 -1.89
N GLY A 435 -5.98 1.60 -3.12
CA GLY A 435 -6.78 0.84 -4.08
C GLY A 435 -6.04 0.37 -5.30
N PRO A 436 -6.59 -0.60 -6.03
CA PRO A 436 -5.97 -1.11 -7.25
C PRO A 436 -5.99 -0.08 -8.40
N GLU A 437 -6.82 0.94 -8.34
CA GLU A 437 -6.90 2.05 -9.30
C GLU A 437 -5.63 2.90 -9.27
N VAL A 438 -5.05 3.07 -8.07
CA VAL A 438 -3.78 3.76 -7.83
C VAL A 438 -2.63 3.14 -8.62
N LEU A 439 -2.65 1.81 -8.83
CA LEU A 439 -1.63 1.13 -9.64
C LEU A 439 -1.68 1.56 -11.12
N GLU A 440 -2.88 1.84 -11.64
CA GLU A 440 -3.04 2.31 -13.03
C GLU A 440 -2.61 3.77 -13.17
N SER A 441 -2.96 4.62 -12.20
CA SER A 441 -2.53 6.01 -12.14
C SER A 441 -1.00 6.11 -12.06
N THR A 442 -0.36 5.30 -11.20
CA THR A 442 1.10 5.27 -11.03
C THR A 442 1.87 5.00 -12.34
N ARG A 443 1.28 4.29 -13.29
CA ARG A 443 1.92 4.03 -14.60
C ARG A 443 2.02 5.28 -15.46
N ARG A 444 1.05 6.17 -15.36
CA ARG A 444 0.93 7.35 -16.23
C ARG A 444 1.79 8.50 -15.76
N ILE A 445 2.22 8.48 -14.49
CA ILE A 445 3.00 9.56 -13.90
C ILE A 445 4.28 9.80 -14.70
N ASP A 446 4.52 11.09 -15.02
CA ASP A 446 5.71 11.64 -15.64
C ASP A 446 6.37 12.73 -14.79
N THR A 447 5.61 13.35 -13.89
CA THR A 447 6.03 14.48 -13.05
C THR A 447 5.79 14.17 -11.58
N VAL A 448 6.80 14.42 -10.72
CA VAL A 448 6.71 14.24 -9.26
C VAL A 448 6.93 15.58 -8.59
N VAL A 449 5.88 16.16 -8.02
CA VAL A 449 5.92 17.39 -7.26
C VAL A 449 6.17 17.05 -5.80
N LEU A 450 7.23 17.59 -5.23
CA LEU A 450 7.73 17.31 -3.89
C LEU A 450 7.59 18.56 -3.04
N ASP A 451 6.85 18.47 -1.94
CA ASP A 451 6.93 19.52 -0.91
C ASP A 451 8.33 19.57 -0.30
N LYS A 452 8.77 20.73 0.17
CA LYS A 452 10.09 20.89 0.78
C LYS A 452 10.09 20.32 2.20
N THR A 453 9.30 20.92 3.09
CA THR A 453 9.38 20.73 4.53
C THR A 453 8.83 19.36 4.94
N GLY A 454 9.58 18.60 5.76
CA GLY A 454 9.15 17.27 6.19
C GLY A 454 9.18 16.19 5.09
N THR A 455 9.24 16.57 3.81
CA THR A 455 9.27 15.68 2.65
C THR A 455 10.68 15.55 2.06
N VAL A 456 11.21 16.60 1.46
CA VAL A 456 12.60 16.66 0.93
C VAL A 456 13.59 16.84 2.05
N THR A 457 13.22 17.64 3.05
CA THR A 457 14.01 18.00 4.23
C THR A 457 13.47 17.30 5.49
N THR A 458 14.24 17.37 6.57
CA THR A 458 13.87 16.75 7.86
C THR A 458 12.66 17.42 8.51
N GLY A 459 12.39 18.69 8.21
CA GLY A 459 11.39 19.52 8.89
C GLY A 459 11.86 20.01 10.27
N VAL A 460 13.08 19.63 10.66
CA VAL A 460 13.70 20.06 11.92
C VAL A 460 14.73 21.14 11.61
N MET A 461 14.54 22.28 12.24
CA MET A 461 15.48 23.40 12.13
C MET A 461 16.74 23.10 12.92
N HIS A 462 17.92 23.37 12.34
CA HIS A 462 19.22 23.27 12.98
C HIS A 462 19.96 24.59 12.92
N LEU A 463 20.70 24.92 13.99
CA LEU A 463 21.64 26.01 13.98
C LEU A 463 22.88 25.59 13.18
N ALA A 464 22.97 26.07 11.94
CA ALA A 464 23.98 25.59 11.01
C ALA A 464 25.28 26.42 11.06
N GLN A 465 25.14 27.75 11.08
CA GLN A 465 26.28 28.68 11.05
C GLN A 465 26.07 29.86 11.98
N ALA A 466 27.13 30.42 12.49
CA ALA A 466 27.15 31.69 13.20
C ALA A 466 28.23 32.61 12.63
N VAL A 467 27.89 33.87 12.44
CA VAL A 467 28.83 34.92 12.08
C VAL A 467 28.97 35.82 13.30
N PHE A 468 30.16 35.90 13.85
CA PHE A 468 30.46 36.76 14.99
C PHE A 468 31.08 38.07 14.50
N PHE A 469 30.62 39.16 15.06
CA PHE A 469 31.10 40.50 14.77
C PHE A 469 31.95 40.98 15.98
N ASP A 470 33.29 40.96 15.78
CA ASP A 470 34.20 41.37 16.82
C ASP A 470 34.13 42.90 17.01
N ASP A 471 33.84 43.34 18.22
CA ASP A 471 34.10 44.75 18.63
C ASP A 471 35.63 44.98 18.65
N ALA A 472 36.15 45.65 17.62
CA ALA A 472 37.50 46.18 17.64
C ALA A 472 37.64 47.39 18.60
N ALA A 473 37.12 47.20 19.83
CA ALA A 473 37.35 48.15 20.93
C ALA A 473 37.43 47.41 22.26
N GLY A 474 38.63 47.02 22.59
CA GLY A 474 39.07 46.20 23.68
C GLY A 474 38.55 46.58 25.06
N VAL A 475 38.56 45.54 25.87
CA VAL A 475 39.08 45.70 27.23
C VAL A 475 40.49 45.12 27.22
N SER A 476 41.48 45.92 26.86
CA SER A 476 42.86 45.71 27.28
C SER A 476 43.10 46.56 28.54
N ASP A 477 42.91 45.96 29.70
CA ASP A 477 43.63 46.39 30.88
C ASP A 477 45.09 45.94 30.71
N ALA A 478 45.87 46.72 30.02
CA ALA A 478 47.33 46.87 30.22
C ALA A 478 47.88 47.84 29.17
N GLY A 479 48.41 48.94 29.59
CA GLY A 479 48.92 50.04 28.79
C GLY A 479 49.90 49.59 27.67
N GLY A 480 49.69 50.17 26.47
CA GLY A 480 50.64 50.10 25.38
C GLY A 480 50.06 50.83 24.16
N ALA A 481 50.57 52.08 23.93
CA ALA A 481 50.22 52.88 22.76
C ALA A 481 50.61 52.14 21.41
N GLY A 482 49.66 52.02 20.51
CA GLY A 482 49.92 51.62 19.12
C GLY A 482 48.64 51.74 18.34
N ALA A 483 48.49 52.89 17.62
CA ALA A 483 47.43 53.11 16.65
C ALA A 483 47.61 52.13 15.50
N GLY A 484 46.77 51.05 15.45
CA GLY A 484 46.65 50.15 14.31
C GLY A 484 45.17 50.11 13.90
N ALA A 485 44.90 50.25 12.63
CA ALA A 485 43.58 50.33 12.02
C ALA A 485 42.65 49.23 12.48
N ALA A 486 41.44 49.58 12.86
CA ALA A 486 40.35 48.64 13.17
C ALA A 486 40.04 47.80 11.93
N SER A 487 40.41 46.51 11.99
CA SER A 487 39.90 45.55 11.03
C SER A 487 38.50 45.09 11.47
N ASP A 488 37.46 45.47 10.76
CA ASP A 488 36.11 44.94 10.89
C ASP A 488 36.14 43.42 10.55
N GLY A 489 36.59 42.61 11.50
CA GLY A 489 36.69 41.15 11.32
C GLY A 489 35.41 40.45 11.65
N ALA A 490 34.62 40.09 10.66
CA ALA A 490 33.56 39.14 10.87
C ALA A 490 34.15 37.71 10.80
N THR A 491 33.89 36.87 11.81
CA THR A 491 34.33 35.47 11.85
C THR A 491 33.15 34.55 11.59
N VAL A 492 33.17 33.84 10.45
CA VAL A 492 32.16 32.82 10.10
C VAL A 492 32.58 31.49 10.73
N VAL A 493 31.66 30.86 11.43
CA VAL A 493 31.88 29.54 12.05
C VAL A 493 30.74 28.62 11.68
N ASP A 494 31.07 27.45 11.07
CA ASP A 494 30.17 26.34 10.92
C ASP A 494 30.01 25.62 12.26
N LEU A 495 28.81 25.51 12.78
CA LEU A 495 28.52 24.93 14.12
C LEU A 495 28.27 23.40 14.06
N GLY A 496 28.92 22.70 13.12
CA GLY A 496 28.91 21.22 13.06
C GLY A 496 29.81 20.58 14.14
N GLU A 497 29.80 19.25 14.24
CA GLU A 497 30.64 18.49 15.17
C GLU A 497 32.12 18.89 15.04
N GLY A 498 32.70 19.39 16.15
CA GLY A 498 34.12 19.74 16.21
C GLY A 498 34.44 21.23 16.03
N ALA A 499 33.48 22.13 16.03
CA ALA A 499 33.70 23.57 15.93
C ALA A 499 34.54 24.10 17.12
N THR A 500 35.66 24.78 16.84
CA THR A 500 36.49 25.42 17.89
C THR A 500 36.08 26.87 18.04
N LEU A 501 35.47 27.20 19.18
CA LEU A 501 34.95 28.53 19.47
C LEU A 501 35.81 29.24 20.50
N SER A 502 36.02 30.55 20.34
CA SER A 502 36.66 31.40 21.36
C SER A 502 35.75 31.63 22.58
N PRO A 503 36.28 31.95 23.75
CA PRO A 503 35.46 32.25 24.95
C PRO A 503 34.42 33.34 24.71
N ALA A 504 34.72 34.38 23.92
CA ALA A 504 33.77 35.43 23.57
C ALA A 504 32.63 34.96 22.69
N GLN A 505 32.93 34.09 21.73
CA GLN A 505 31.92 33.45 20.87
C GLN A 505 30.99 32.53 21.67
N LEU A 506 31.56 31.73 22.58
CA LEU A 506 30.79 30.86 23.51
C LEU A 506 29.86 31.72 24.41
N GLN A 507 30.33 32.85 24.93
CA GLN A 507 29.47 33.76 25.70
C GLN A 507 28.31 34.33 24.87
N THR A 508 28.56 34.67 23.59
CA THR A 508 27.52 35.19 22.71
C THR A 508 26.47 34.12 22.41
N LEU A 509 26.89 32.88 22.21
CA LEU A 509 25.98 31.76 22.03
C LEU A 509 25.20 31.44 23.29
N ALA A 510 25.82 31.45 24.45
CA ALA A 510 25.16 31.30 25.75
C ALA A 510 24.11 32.38 26.02
N LEU A 511 24.41 33.60 25.60
CA LEU A 511 23.48 34.73 25.65
C LEU A 511 22.23 34.46 24.75
N ALA A 512 22.46 34.03 23.49
CA ALA A 512 21.38 33.67 22.59
C ALA A 512 20.54 32.52 23.15
N GLN A 513 21.19 31.47 23.68
CA GLN A 513 20.55 30.36 24.35
C GLN A 513 19.62 30.81 25.48
N ALA A 514 20.14 31.65 26.38
CA ALA A 514 19.37 32.12 27.53
C ALA A 514 18.09 32.88 27.10
N LEU A 515 18.17 33.68 26.05
CA LEU A 515 17.02 34.45 25.54
C LEU A 515 16.00 33.55 24.85
N GLU A 516 16.44 32.47 24.21
CA GLU A 516 15.54 31.59 23.43
C GLU A 516 14.96 30.41 24.22
N ILE A 517 15.53 30.04 25.37
CA ILE A 517 14.97 28.97 26.25
C ILE A 517 13.47 29.17 26.56
N PRO A 518 12.96 30.39 26.88
CA PRO A 518 11.55 30.58 27.18
C PRO A 518 10.64 30.61 25.92
N SER A 519 11.22 30.55 24.71
CA SER A 519 10.50 30.64 23.45
C SER A 519 10.22 29.26 22.89
N GLU A 520 8.97 28.99 22.48
CA GLU A 520 8.57 27.73 21.84
C GLU A 520 8.72 27.75 20.31
N HIS A 521 9.22 28.83 19.74
CA HIS A 521 9.36 28.98 18.30
C HIS A 521 10.36 27.95 17.72
N PRO A 522 10.13 27.35 16.54
CA PRO A 522 11.06 26.37 15.95
C PRO A 522 12.51 26.89 15.80
N VAL A 523 12.70 28.15 15.45
CA VAL A 523 14.02 28.80 15.39
C VAL A 523 14.67 28.86 16.76
N ALA A 524 13.90 29.17 17.80
CA ALA A 524 14.38 29.19 19.17
C ALA A 524 14.89 27.83 19.64
N ARG A 525 14.08 26.79 19.40
CA ARG A 525 14.47 25.39 19.70
C ARG A 525 15.77 25.01 19.01
N ALA A 526 15.91 25.37 17.74
CA ALA A 526 17.13 25.11 16.97
C ALA A 526 18.35 25.80 17.54
N ILE A 527 18.20 27.06 17.96
CA ILE A 527 19.27 27.83 18.61
C ILE A 527 19.64 27.19 19.96
N VAL A 528 18.65 26.88 20.81
CA VAL A 528 18.87 26.24 22.11
C VAL A 528 19.59 24.90 21.95
N ALA A 529 19.14 24.06 21.00
CA ALA A 529 19.75 22.74 20.73
C ALA A 529 21.19 22.88 20.17
N GLY A 530 21.41 23.77 19.22
CA GLY A 530 22.72 23.98 18.58
C GLY A 530 23.75 24.74 19.47
N THR A 531 23.31 25.33 20.61
CA THR A 531 24.16 26.04 21.56
C THR A 531 24.39 25.26 22.87
N GLN A 532 23.92 24.00 22.95
CA GLN A 532 24.24 23.11 24.06
C GLN A 532 25.71 22.65 23.96
N LEU A 533 26.60 23.47 24.49
CA LEU A 533 28.03 23.25 24.43
C LEU A 533 28.57 22.89 25.84
N ASP A 534 29.46 21.89 25.91
CA ASP A 534 30.06 21.44 27.16
C ASP A 534 30.77 22.58 27.90
N GLY A 535 30.38 22.83 29.12
CA GLY A 535 31.00 23.82 30.01
C GLY A 535 30.43 25.24 29.90
N VAL A 536 29.44 25.51 29.06
CA VAL A 536 28.77 26.82 28.97
C VAL A 536 27.46 26.78 29.76
N GLN A 537 27.36 27.68 30.76
CA GLN A 537 26.10 27.91 31.48
C GLN A 537 25.40 29.14 30.92
N ALA A 538 24.13 28.97 30.50
CA ALA A 538 23.32 30.11 30.11
C ALA A 538 23.14 31.10 31.26
N PRO A 539 23.37 32.40 31.05
CA PRO A 539 23.20 33.41 32.09
C PRO A 539 21.73 33.51 32.52
N GLN A 540 21.53 33.96 33.77
CA GLN A 540 20.17 34.21 34.25
C GLN A 540 19.58 35.44 33.58
N ILE A 541 18.33 35.32 33.14
CA ILE A 541 17.59 36.42 32.51
C ILE A 541 16.41 36.86 33.36
N SER A 542 16.05 38.12 33.22
CA SER A 542 14.87 38.76 33.83
C SER A 542 14.18 39.63 32.78
N GLU A 543 12.94 40.06 33.05
CA GLU A 543 12.18 40.94 32.17
C GLU A 543 12.05 40.41 30.72
N PHE A 544 11.94 39.08 30.59
CA PHE A 544 11.77 38.46 29.28
C PHE A 544 10.51 38.97 28.57
N THR A 545 10.64 39.36 27.32
CA THR A 545 9.52 39.80 26.46
C THR A 545 9.61 39.20 25.09
N ASN A 546 8.54 38.49 24.69
CA ASN A 546 8.38 37.97 23.33
C ASN A 546 7.67 38.98 22.42
N HIS A 547 8.34 39.40 21.37
CA HIS A 547 7.82 40.32 20.35
C HIS A 547 7.33 39.53 19.15
N ALA A 548 6.03 39.20 19.09
CA ALA A 548 5.45 38.30 18.11
C ALA A 548 5.91 38.60 16.67
N GLY A 549 6.51 37.57 16.04
CA GLY A 549 7.00 37.60 14.66
C GLY A 549 8.26 38.46 14.44
N ARG A 550 8.87 39.01 15.47
CA ARG A 550 10.03 39.91 15.42
C ARG A 550 11.25 39.34 16.11
N GLY A 551 11.12 38.90 17.38
CA GLY A 551 12.19 38.34 18.18
C GLY A 551 11.90 38.38 19.67
N VAL A 552 12.91 38.22 20.51
CA VAL A 552 12.83 38.19 21.96
C VAL A 552 13.82 39.20 22.58
N SER A 553 13.49 39.72 23.76
CA SER A 553 14.37 40.59 24.53
C SER A 553 14.35 40.22 26.01
N ALA A 554 15.47 40.44 26.69
CA ALA A 554 15.57 40.22 28.15
C ALA A 554 16.71 41.05 28.74
N THR A 555 16.66 41.24 30.08
CA THR A 555 17.76 41.76 30.87
C THR A 555 18.57 40.60 31.44
N VAL A 556 19.87 40.58 31.19
CA VAL A 556 20.81 39.52 31.59
C VAL A 556 21.61 39.97 32.80
N ALA A 557 21.58 39.21 33.88
CA ALA A 557 22.33 39.48 35.07
C ALA A 557 23.77 38.89 34.99
N HIS A 558 24.78 39.71 35.25
CA HIS A 558 26.18 39.29 35.37
C HIS A 558 26.61 39.17 36.81
N ALA A 559 27.58 38.28 37.09
CA ALA A 559 28.11 38.04 38.46
C ALA A 559 28.68 39.27 39.16
N ALA A 560 29.00 40.32 38.42
CA ALA A 560 29.52 41.63 38.97
C ALA A 560 28.41 42.66 39.26
N GLY A 561 27.14 42.32 39.23
CA GLY A 561 26.03 43.21 39.51
C GLY A 561 25.67 44.18 38.38
N GLN A 562 26.29 44.08 37.22
CA GLN A 562 25.92 44.80 35.99
C GLN A 562 24.87 44.03 35.24
N ALA A 563 23.81 44.71 34.85
CA ALA A 563 22.79 44.16 33.98
C ALA A 563 23.06 44.58 32.52
N THR A 564 22.88 43.64 31.59
CA THR A 564 23.00 43.90 30.13
C THR A 564 21.66 43.62 29.47
N TYR A 565 21.17 44.57 28.71
CA TYR A 565 19.99 44.33 27.88
C TYR A 565 20.37 43.58 26.58
N ALA A 566 19.65 42.53 26.25
CA ALA A 566 19.96 41.70 25.09
C ALA A 566 18.69 41.41 24.26
N VAL A 567 18.88 41.28 22.96
CA VAL A 567 17.83 41.02 21.99
C VAL A 567 18.27 39.96 20.97
N VAL A 568 17.36 39.07 20.61
CA VAL A 568 17.53 38.11 19.49
C VAL A 568 16.34 38.25 18.55
N GLY A 569 16.58 38.48 17.26
CA GLY A 569 15.49 38.66 16.33
C GLY A 569 15.88 39.04 14.90
N LYS A 570 14.88 39.39 14.10
CA LYS A 570 15.07 39.74 12.68
C LYS A 570 15.85 41.07 12.53
N ALA A 571 16.66 41.16 11.48
CA ALA A 571 17.45 42.35 11.15
C ALA A 571 16.60 43.63 11.07
N THR A 572 15.42 43.55 10.43
CA THR A 572 14.48 44.66 10.33
C THR A 572 13.98 45.19 11.65
N TRP A 573 13.80 44.30 12.64
CA TRP A 573 13.38 44.70 14.00
C TRP A 573 14.53 45.29 14.79
N LEU A 574 15.72 44.66 14.71
CA LEU A 574 16.90 45.20 15.41
C LEU A 574 17.29 46.59 14.93
N SER A 575 17.15 46.85 13.59
CA SER A 575 17.34 48.19 13.06
C SER A 575 16.38 49.23 13.67
N GLN A 576 15.12 48.87 13.92
CA GLN A 576 14.13 49.69 14.62
C GLN A 576 14.50 49.92 16.11
N GLN A 577 15.24 48.99 16.70
CA GLN A 577 15.77 49.12 18.07
C GLN A 577 17.09 49.94 18.12
N GLY A 578 17.52 50.50 16.99
CA GLY A 578 18.74 51.33 16.93
C GLY A 578 20.04 50.57 16.70
N VAL A 579 19.99 49.26 16.40
CA VAL A 579 21.17 48.47 16.01
C VAL A 579 21.52 48.85 14.57
N SER A 580 22.69 49.48 14.36
CA SER A 580 23.22 49.73 13.00
C SER A 580 24.05 48.56 12.51
N LEU A 581 23.75 48.06 11.32
CA LEU A 581 24.57 47.07 10.64
C LEU A 581 25.56 47.79 9.71
N SER A 582 26.85 47.38 9.77
CA SER A 582 27.80 47.79 8.75
C SER A 582 27.49 47.17 7.40
N GLU A 583 27.97 47.74 6.29
CA GLU A 583 27.84 47.16 4.96
C GLU A 583 28.35 45.71 4.91
N GLN A 584 29.42 45.41 5.64
CA GLN A 584 29.99 44.07 5.72
C GLN A 584 29.05 43.12 6.48
N ALA A 585 28.46 43.56 7.58
CA ALA A 585 27.49 42.77 8.34
C ALA A 585 26.23 42.47 7.51
N GLU A 586 25.73 43.46 6.77
CA GLU A 586 24.63 43.28 5.86
C GLU A 586 24.97 42.28 4.74
N ALA A 587 26.18 42.34 4.16
CA ALA A 587 26.62 41.40 3.15
C ALA A 587 26.70 39.96 3.67
N GLN A 588 27.20 39.77 4.95
CA GLN A 588 27.26 38.46 5.57
C GLN A 588 25.87 37.92 5.89
N VAL A 589 24.97 38.77 6.41
CA VAL A 589 23.56 38.36 6.63
C VAL A 589 22.90 37.92 5.32
N ARG A 590 23.06 38.69 4.25
CA ARG A 590 22.54 38.36 2.91
C ARG A 590 23.15 37.05 2.39
N ALA A 591 24.46 36.85 2.58
CA ALA A 591 25.12 35.62 2.19
C ALA A 591 24.53 34.37 2.91
N LEU A 592 24.25 34.50 4.21
CA LEU A 592 23.56 33.44 4.97
C LEU A 592 22.11 33.22 4.48
N GLU A 593 21.36 34.30 4.24
CA GLU A 593 20.00 34.20 3.72
C GLU A 593 19.96 33.58 2.32
N ASP A 594 20.96 33.82 1.48
CA ASP A 594 21.10 33.22 0.15
C ASP A 594 21.32 31.70 0.19
N THR A 595 21.81 31.15 1.33
CA THR A 595 21.86 29.70 1.57
C THR A 595 20.52 29.10 2.02
N GLY A 596 19.46 29.89 2.08
CA GLY A 596 18.15 29.43 2.55
C GLY A 596 17.97 29.38 4.04
N ALA A 597 18.91 29.96 4.78
CA ALA A 597 18.80 30.02 6.23
C ALA A 597 17.84 31.13 6.68
N THR A 598 17.15 30.88 7.78
CA THR A 598 16.51 31.94 8.58
C THR A 598 17.57 32.56 9.46
N VAL A 599 17.90 33.81 9.19
CA VAL A 599 18.94 34.52 9.96
C VAL A 599 18.29 35.35 11.07
N VAL A 600 18.76 35.15 12.30
CA VAL A 600 18.44 35.97 13.46
C VAL A 600 19.69 36.64 14.01
N LEU A 601 19.58 37.86 14.36
CA LEU A 601 20.68 38.68 14.89
C LEU A 601 20.64 38.69 16.41
N VAL A 602 21.80 38.63 17.02
CA VAL A 602 22.03 38.78 18.49
C VAL A 602 22.68 40.10 18.74
N ALA A 603 22.05 40.92 19.57
CA ALA A 603 22.63 42.17 19.98
C ALA A 603 22.51 42.37 21.52
N SER A 604 23.49 43.04 22.10
CA SER A 604 23.50 43.35 23.54
C SER A 604 24.13 44.70 23.83
N GLY A 605 23.74 45.32 24.96
CA GLY A 605 24.23 46.60 25.38
C GLY A 605 23.84 46.93 26.80
N PRO A 606 24.40 47.99 27.43
CA PRO A 606 24.09 48.38 28.80
C PRO A 606 22.61 48.81 28.97
N ASP A 607 21.98 49.26 27.88
CA ASP A 607 20.60 49.69 27.89
C ASP A 607 19.97 49.48 26.47
N PRO A 608 18.63 49.55 26.31
CA PRO A 608 17.95 49.35 25.04
C PRO A 608 18.36 50.34 23.93
N LYS A 609 18.99 51.47 24.23
CA LYS A 609 19.40 52.47 23.24
C LYS A 609 20.85 52.31 22.80
N SER A 610 21.62 51.46 23.46
CA SER A 610 23.04 51.27 23.27
C SER A 610 23.37 49.83 22.82
N LEU A 611 22.48 49.22 22.04
CA LEU A 611 22.64 47.86 21.52
C LEU A 611 23.74 47.82 20.46
N ARG A 612 24.60 46.80 20.56
CA ARG A 612 25.60 46.47 19.52
C ARG A 612 25.36 45.07 18.97
N LEU A 613 25.56 44.92 17.70
CA LEU A 613 25.47 43.60 17.02
C LEU A 613 26.61 42.69 17.54
N ARG A 614 26.28 41.48 17.95
CA ARG A 614 27.26 40.47 18.43
C ARG A 614 27.42 39.34 17.46
N ALA A 615 26.29 38.78 16.94
CA ALA A 615 26.33 37.69 16.03
C ALA A 615 25.10 37.68 15.09
N ALA A 616 25.24 36.99 13.98
CA ALA A 616 24.16 36.53 13.15
C ALA A 616 24.11 34.99 13.18
N LEU A 617 22.99 34.42 13.57
CA LEU A 617 22.76 32.99 13.71
C LEU A 617 21.92 32.53 12.52
N ALA A 618 22.41 31.56 11.74
CA ALA A 618 21.76 30.98 10.60
C ALA A 618 21.13 29.62 10.96
N VAL A 619 19.82 29.59 10.95
CA VAL A 619 19.04 28.38 11.23
C VAL A 619 18.41 27.89 9.93
N ARG A 620 18.60 26.62 9.60
CA ARG A 620 18.05 26.02 8.37
C ARG A 620 17.57 24.60 8.58
N ASP A 621 16.69 24.19 7.69
CA ASP A 621 16.25 22.82 7.55
C ASP A 621 17.18 22.10 6.56
N GLU A 622 17.54 20.84 6.84
CA GLU A 622 18.48 20.08 6.04
C GLU A 622 17.80 18.99 5.21
N PRO A 623 18.28 18.71 3.97
CA PRO A 623 17.80 17.59 3.21
C PRO A 623 17.99 16.26 3.95
N LYS A 624 17.00 15.37 3.88
CA LYS A 624 17.16 14.01 4.41
C LYS A 624 18.31 13.29 3.66
N PRO A 625 19.11 12.48 4.35
CA PRO A 625 20.30 11.83 3.77
C PRO A 625 20.00 10.98 2.51
N THR A 626 18.79 10.43 2.43
CA THR A 626 18.35 9.54 1.33
C THR A 626 17.82 10.30 0.12
N THR A 627 17.54 11.61 0.24
CA THR A 627 16.83 12.40 -0.77
C THR A 627 17.55 12.46 -2.11
N ALA A 628 18.84 12.79 -2.13
CA ALA A 628 19.60 12.91 -3.38
C ALA A 628 19.60 11.60 -4.19
N LYS A 629 19.74 10.46 -3.50
CA LYS A 629 19.66 9.13 -4.12
C LYS A 629 18.28 8.87 -4.69
N ALA A 630 17.23 9.16 -3.94
CA ALA A 630 15.85 8.96 -4.38
C ALA A 630 15.52 9.83 -5.62
N ILE A 631 15.95 11.09 -5.64
CA ILE A 631 15.79 11.98 -6.81
C ILE A 631 16.51 11.42 -8.04
N SER A 632 17.74 10.94 -7.87
CA SER A 632 18.47 10.30 -8.96
C SER A 632 17.73 9.07 -9.53
N GLU A 633 17.15 8.23 -8.65
CA GLU A 633 16.37 7.06 -9.06
C GLU A 633 15.05 7.46 -9.75
N LEU A 634 14.37 8.51 -9.30
CA LEU A 634 13.17 9.05 -9.96
C LEU A 634 13.49 9.52 -11.39
N LYS A 635 14.58 10.29 -11.55
CA LYS A 635 15.08 10.72 -12.88
C LYS A 635 15.45 9.51 -13.77
N ALA A 636 16.10 8.49 -13.23
CA ALA A 636 16.44 7.26 -13.96
C ALA A 636 15.19 6.47 -14.41
N MET A 637 14.06 6.62 -13.73
CA MET A 637 12.77 6.06 -14.14
C MET A 637 12.02 6.92 -15.18
N GLY A 638 12.62 8.01 -15.67
CA GLY A 638 12.04 8.94 -16.64
C GLY A 638 11.02 9.90 -16.02
N LEU A 639 11.12 10.17 -14.71
CA LEU A 639 10.23 11.10 -14.01
C LEU A 639 10.92 12.44 -13.83
N ARG A 640 10.14 13.53 -13.90
CA ARG A 640 10.56 14.91 -13.69
C ARG A 640 10.25 15.33 -12.24
N PRO A 641 11.25 15.41 -11.34
CA PRO A 641 11.03 15.92 -9.99
C PRO A 641 10.97 17.46 -10.01
N ILE A 642 9.98 18.03 -9.30
CA ILE A 642 9.78 19.47 -9.11
C ILE A 642 9.72 19.74 -7.62
N LEU A 643 10.53 20.68 -7.12
CA LEU A 643 10.44 21.16 -5.75
C LEU A 643 9.37 22.24 -5.64
N LEU A 644 8.40 22.07 -4.74
CA LEU A 644 7.34 23.01 -4.44
C LEU A 644 7.50 23.55 -3.02
N THR A 645 7.59 24.86 -2.84
CA THR A 645 7.81 25.45 -1.51
C THR A 645 7.27 26.87 -1.38
N GLY A 646 6.92 27.27 -0.15
CA GLY A 646 6.59 28.65 0.21
C GLY A 646 7.82 29.56 0.43
N ASP A 647 9.03 28.99 0.46
CA ASP A 647 10.26 29.72 0.67
C ASP A 647 10.58 30.66 -0.50
N ASN A 648 11.53 31.56 -0.26
CA ASN A 648 12.06 32.40 -1.33
C ASN A 648 12.81 31.56 -2.39
N GLU A 649 12.90 32.08 -3.61
CA GLU A 649 13.44 31.35 -4.76
C GLU A 649 14.91 30.95 -4.59
N ARG A 650 15.74 31.75 -3.89
CA ARG A 650 17.17 31.46 -3.66
C ARG A 650 17.35 30.29 -2.73
N ALA A 651 16.64 30.32 -1.59
CA ALA A 651 16.61 29.22 -0.63
C ALA A 651 16.13 27.90 -1.25
N ALA A 652 15.07 27.97 -2.05
CA ALA A 652 14.54 26.82 -2.73
C ALA A 652 15.52 26.22 -3.75
N LYS A 653 16.18 27.06 -4.55
CA LYS A 653 17.22 26.64 -5.51
C LYS A 653 18.45 26.06 -4.84
N PHE A 654 18.84 26.59 -3.68
CA PHE A 654 19.95 26.05 -2.91
C PHE A 654 19.70 24.60 -2.46
N ILE A 655 18.55 24.34 -1.88
CA ILE A 655 18.13 22.97 -1.48
C ILE A 655 17.98 22.07 -2.70
N ALA A 656 17.35 22.56 -3.77
CA ALA A 656 17.16 21.80 -5.01
C ALA A 656 18.50 21.35 -5.63
N ALA A 657 19.49 22.25 -5.64
CA ALA A 657 20.83 21.94 -6.15
C ALA A 657 21.54 20.84 -5.32
N GLN A 658 21.40 20.87 -3.99
CA GLN A 658 21.99 19.87 -3.11
C GLN A 658 21.43 18.46 -3.36
N VAL A 659 20.14 18.35 -3.67
CA VAL A 659 19.47 17.07 -3.90
C VAL A 659 19.33 16.69 -5.37
N GLY A 660 19.79 17.58 -6.26
CA GLY A 660 19.80 17.34 -7.71
C GLY A 660 18.43 17.53 -8.37
N ILE A 661 17.58 18.44 -7.89
CA ILE A 661 16.32 18.84 -8.52
C ILE A 661 16.57 20.08 -9.41
N ASP A 662 16.15 20.03 -10.69
CA ASP A 662 16.39 21.13 -11.63
C ASP A 662 15.23 22.13 -11.64
N ASP A 663 14.02 21.66 -11.40
CA ASP A 663 12.80 22.46 -11.48
C ASP A 663 12.32 22.88 -10.09
N VAL A 664 12.12 24.19 -9.88
CA VAL A 664 11.70 24.75 -8.59
C VAL A 664 10.51 25.67 -8.80
N ILE A 665 9.49 25.54 -7.98
CA ILE A 665 8.35 26.44 -7.87
C ILE A 665 8.34 26.98 -6.44
N ALA A 666 8.81 28.20 -6.28
CA ALA A 666 9.00 28.87 -4.99
C ALA A 666 7.90 29.91 -4.71
N GLN A 667 7.85 30.41 -3.46
CA GLN A 667 6.93 31.48 -3.03
C GLN A 667 5.46 31.14 -3.19
N VAL A 668 5.11 29.86 -3.06
CA VAL A 668 3.73 29.37 -3.19
C VAL A 668 3.06 29.37 -1.82
N LEU A 669 1.94 30.07 -1.70
CA LEU A 669 1.15 30.02 -0.47
C LEU A 669 0.54 28.62 -0.26
N PRO A 670 0.29 28.19 0.97
CA PRO A 670 -0.29 26.87 1.26
C PRO A 670 -1.60 26.61 0.48
N GLU A 671 -2.46 27.61 0.37
CA GLU A 671 -3.72 27.59 -0.37
C GLU A 671 -3.55 27.46 -1.89
N ASP A 672 -2.45 27.96 -2.44
CA ASP A 672 -2.17 27.94 -3.89
C ASP A 672 -1.49 26.66 -4.37
N LYS A 673 -0.97 25.80 -3.47
CA LYS A 673 -0.33 24.54 -3.85
C LYS A 673 -1.24 23.64 -4.71
N ARG A 674 -2.54 23.62 -4.41
CA ARG A 674 -3.55 22.91 -5.21
C ARG A 674 -3.59 23.43 -6.64
N ASP A 675 -3.57 24.76 -6.81
CA ASP A 675 -3.72 25.39 -8.13
C ASP A 675 -2.46 25.21 -8.97
N VAL A 676 -1.28 25.12 -8.35
CA VAL A 676 -0.05 24.72 -9.05
C VAL A 676 -0.17 23.30 -9.60
N VAL A 677 -0.65 22.33 -8.80
CA VAL A 677 -0.88 20.95 -9.27
C VAL A 677 -1.92 20.93 -10.39
N ALA A 678 -3.04 21.64 -10.24
CA ALA A 678 -4.09 21.73 -11.25
C ALA A 678 -3.58 22.34 -12.57
N ARG A 679 -2.72 23.38 -12.50
CA ARG A 679 -2.08 23.99 -13.67
C ARG A 679 -1.19 22.98 -14.39
N LEU A 680 -0.30 22.29 -13.69
CA LEU A 680 0.57 21.28 -14.29
C LEU A 680 -0.24 20.15 -14.97
N GLN A 681 -1.33 19.73 -14.35
CA GLN A 681 -2.27 18.76 -14.95
C GLN A 681 -2.97 19.32 -16.18
N GLY A 682 -3.36 20.61 -16.15
CA GLY A 682 -3.94 21.31 -17.31
C GLY A 682 -2.96 21.46 -18.48
N GLU A 683 -1.66 21.53 -18.22
CA GLU A 683 -0.58 21.53 -19.21
C GLU A 683 -0.31 20.12 -19.77
N GLY A 684 -1.00 19.09 -19.28
CA GLY A 684 -0.91 17.71 -19.75
C GLY A 684 0.03 16.82 -18.94
N ALA A 685 0.61 17.29 -17.83
CA ALA A 685 1.43 16.49 -16.95
C ALA A 685 0.59 15.51 -16.11
N ASN A 686 1.08 14.28 -15.95
CA ASN A 686 0.51 13.33 -15.02
C ASN A 686 1.26 13.45 -13.69
N VAL A 687 0.69 14.22 -12.77
CA VAL A 687 1.36 14.65 -11.55
C VAL A 687 1.20 13.64 -10.44
N ALA A 688 2.31 13.28 -9.78
CA ALA A 688 2.33 12.73 -8.44
C ALA A 688 2.72 13.83 -7.45
N MET A 689 1.88 14.16 -6.47
CA MET A 689 2.19 15.08 -5.38
C MET A 689 2.61 14.31 -4.15
N VAL A 690 3.71 14.71 -3.53
CA VAL A 690 4.23 14.14 -2.27
C VAL A 690 4.32 15.24 -1.23
N GLY A 691 3.69 15.04 -0.08
CA GLY A 691 3.68 16.02 1.02
C GLY A 691 3.34 15.37 2.36
N ASP A 692 3.49 16.12 3.45
CA ASP A 692 3.26 15.65 4.82
C ASP A 692 2.27 16.52 5.62
N GLY A 693 2.07 17.76 5.22
CA GLY A 693 1.33 18.75 5.98
C GLY A 693 -0.18 18.79 5.74
N VAL A 694 -0.89 19.42 6.68
CA VAL A 694 -2.31 19.78 6.51
C VAL A 694 -2.48 20.66 5.25
N ASN A 695 -1.50 21.51 5.01
CA ASN A 695 -1.47 22.46 3.88
C ASN A 695 -1.38 21.76 2.51
N ASP A 696 -0.93 20.49 2.49
CA ASP A 696 -0.77 19.72 1.26
C ASP A 696 -2.01 18.88 0.92
N ALA A 697 -2.94 18.71 1.87
CA ALA A 697 -4.10 17.84 1.69
C ALA A 697 -4.92 18.17 0.43
N ALA A 698 -5.15 19.45 0.16
CA ALA A 698 -5.85 19.90 -1.04
C ALA A 698 -5.06 19.60 -2.33
N ALA A 699 -3.75 19.75 -2.31
CA ALA A 699 -2.86 19.46 -3.43
C ALA A 699 -2.74 17.93 -3.66
N LEU A 700 -2.69 17.14 -2.59
CA LEU A 700 -2.70 15.67 -2.64
C LEU A 700 -4.00 15.14 -3.27
N ALA A 701 -5.15 15.65 -2.82
CA ALA A 701 -6.46 15.30 -3.36
C ALA A 701 -6.58 15.70 -4.84
N GLN A 702 -6.10 16.92 -5.22
CA GLN A 702 -6.08 17.39 -6.60
C GLN A 702 -5.20 16.49 -7.46
N ALA A 703 -4.01 16.10 -6.97
CA ALA A 703 -3.14 15.18 -7.68
C ALA A 703 -3.82 13.83 -7.90
N GLY A 704 -4.48 13.27 -6.88
CA GLY A 704 -5.20 12.00 -6.94
C GLY A 704 -6.35 11.97 -7.97
N ALA A 705 -6.98 13.11 -8.26
CA ALA A 705 -8.09 13.19 -9.22
C ALA A 705 -7.70 12.76 -10.65
N ALA A 706 -6.48 13.07 -11.10
CA ALA A 706 -5.99 12.75 -12.45
C ALA A 706 -4.59 12.10 -12.48
N GLY A 707 -3.94 11.98 -11.34
CA GLY A 707 -2.60 11.45 -11.16
C GLY A 707 -2.48 10.64 -9.88
N LEU A 708 -1.72 11.15 -8.88
CA LEU A 708 -1.44 10.43 -7.65
C LEU A 708 -1.10 11.35 -6.47
N GLY A 709 -1.80 11.22 -5.35
CA GLY A 709 -1.45 11.84 -4.08
C GLY A 709 -0.71 10.85 -3.17
N MET A 710 0.46 11.25 -2.64
CA MET A 710 1.26 10.46 -1.71
C MET A 710 1.51 11.25 -0.43
N ALA A 711 1.03 10.76 0.72
CA ALA A 711 1.28 11.37 2.02
C ALA A 711 2.39 10.64 2.79
N MET A 712 3.25 11.41 3.46
CA MET A 712 4.21 10.86 4.42
C MET A 712 3.45 10.37 5.67
N GLY A 713 3.88 9.25 6.23
CA GLY A 713 3.25 8.65 7.41
C GLY A 713 3.39 9.46 8.70
N THR A 714 4.38 10.35 8.75
CA THR A 714 4.54 11.37 9.79
C THR A 714 3.63 12.59 9.60
N GLY A 715 2.93 12.65 8.47
CA GLY A 715 2.06 13.75 8.12
C GLY A 715 0.78 13.78 8.94
N SER A 716 0.02 14.87 8.76
CA SER A 716 -1.27 15.04 9.42
C SER A 716 -2.28 13.96 8.98
N ASP A 717 -3.22 13.61 9.87
CA ASP A 717 -4.31 12.69 9.55
C ASP A 717 -5.10 13.14 8.31
N VAL A 718 -5.27 14.45 8.11
CA VAL A 718 -5.95 15.03 6.95
C VAL A 718 -5.18 14.79 5.63
N ALA A 719 -3.86 14.94 5.64
CA ALA A 719 -3.02 14.65 4.48
C ALA A 719 -3.04 13.15 4.16
N ILE A 720 -2.92 12.31 5.18
CA ILE A 720 -3.01 10.87 5.04
C ILE A 720 -4.37 10.48 4.43
N GLU A 721 -5.46 11.09 4.87
CA GLU A 721 -6.81 10.79 4.41
C GLU A 721 -7.07 11.26 2.98
N ALA A 722 -6.42 12.33 2.54
CA ALA A 722 -6.52 12.87 1.18
C ALA A 722 -5.68 12.09 0.14
N ALA A 723 -4.68 11.31 0.57
CA ALA A 723 -3.73 10.66 -0.32
C ALA A 723 -4.18 9.28 -0.82
N ASP A 724 -3.75 8.90 -2.01
CA ASP A 724 -3.94 7.58 -2.61
C ASP A 724 -2.95 6.54 -2.08
N ILE A 725 -1.75 7.01 -1.72
CA ILE A 725 -0.68 6.20 -1.13
C ILE A 725 -0.22 6.86 0.17
N THR A 726 -0.12 6.07 1.23
CA THR A 726 0.51 6.49 2.48
C THR A 726 1.89 5.83 2.59
N LEU A 727 2.91 6.65 2.77
CA LEU A 727 4.30 6.25 2.93
C LEU A 727 4.60 6.17 4.43
N VAL A 728 4.56 4.99 5.02
CA VAL A 728 4.80 4.79 6.47
C VAL A 728 6.22 5.23 6.83
N ARG A 729 7.17 4.99 5.93
CA ARG A 729 8.51 5.57 6.01
C ARG A 729 8.45 7.03 5.53
N ALA A 730 8.95 7.93 6.36
CA ALA A 730 8.98 9.34 6.05
C ALA A 730 10.20 9.73 5.17
N ASP A 731 10.52 8.92 4.16
CA ASP A 731 11.62 9.16 3.21
C ASP A 731 11.19 9.05 1.74
N LEU A 732 11.96 9.65 0.84
CA LEU A 732 11.68 9.60 -0.59
C LEU A 732 12.04 8.25 -1.25
N GLU A 733 12.81 7.38 -0.58
CA GLU A 733 13.02 6.01 -1.05
C GLU A 733 11.70 5.22 -1.06
N ALA A 734 10.80 5.52 -0.12
CA ALA A 734 9.46 4.94 -0.11
C ALA A 734 8.62 5.37 -1.33
N VAL A 735 8.78 6.61 -1.83
CA VAL A 735 8.16 7.06 -3.09
C VAL A 735 8.66 6.23 -4.27
N VAL A 736 9.97 6.04 -4.35
CA VAL A 736 10.61 5.21 -5.39
C VAL A 736 10.09 3.77 -5.33
N ALA A 737 10.03 3.18 -4.12
CA ALA A 737 9.52 1.84 -3.90
C ALA A 737 8.03 1.72 -4.30
N ALA A 738 7.21 2.71 -3.95
CA ALA A 738 5.80 2.77 -4.30
C ALA A 738 5.60 2.71 -5.83
N ILE A 739 6.34 3.52 -6.56
CA ILE A 739 6.27 3.58 -8.03
C ILE A 739 6.79 2.27 -8.67
N LYS A 740 7.91 1.74 -8.19
CA LYS A 740 8.49 0.48 -8.70
C LYS A 740 7.54 -0.71 -8.50
N VAL A 741 7.01 -0.88 -7.28
CA VAL A 741 6.10 -1.99 -6.96
C VAL A 741 4.79 -1.86 -7.74
N SER A 742 4.22 -0.66 -7.83
CA SER A 742 2.98 -0.42 -8.56
C SER A 742 3.13 -0.73 -10.05
N ARG A 743 4.20 -0.20 -10.70
CA ARG A 743 4.49 -0.49 -12.11
C ARG A 743 4.76 -1.97 -12.37
N ALA A 744 5.48 -2.65 -11.47
CA ALA A 744 5.75 -4.08 -11.56
C ALA A 744 4.46 -4.91 -11.42
N THR A 745 3.60 -4.56 -10.47
CA THR A 745 2.32 -5.23 -10.23
C THR A 745 1.42 -5.14 -11.46
N LEU A 746 1.26 -3.94 -12.02
CA LEU A 746 0.46 -3.75 -13.23
C LEU A 746 1.02 -4.50 -14.44
N ARG A 747 2.35 -4.53 -14.60
CA ARG A 747 3.02 -5.30 -15.67
C ARG A 747 2.70 -6.78 -15.55
N ILE A 748 2.78 -7.35 -14.36
CA ILE A 748 2.50 -8.76 -14.11
C ILE A 748 1.01 -9.06 -14.32
N ILE A 749 0.10 -8.17 -13.89
CA ILE A 749 -1.33 -8.31 -14.20
C ILE A 749 -1.55 -8.43 -15.72
N LYS A 750 -0.96 -7.54 -16.52
CA LYS A 750 -1.07 -7.56 -17.98
C LYS A 750 -0.49 -8.84 -18.60
N GLN A 751 0.68 -9.30 -18.12
CA GLN A 751 1.27 -10.57 -18.57
C GLN A 751 0.36 -11.76 -18.23
N ASN A 752 -0.19 -11.80 -17.03
CA ASN A 752 -1.10 -12.84 -16.60
C ASN A 752 -2.37 -12.88 -17.45
N LEU A 753 -2.97 -11.73 -17.74
CA LEU A 753 -4.14 -11.62 -18.60
C LEU A 753 -3.82 -12.08 -20.02
N PHE A 754 -2.68 -11.66 -20.57
CA PHE A 754 -2.25 -12.10 -21.89
C PHE A 754 -2.14 -13.62 -21.96
N TRP A 755 -1.40 -14.25 -21.05
CA TRP A 755 -1.23 -15.70 -21.03
C TRP A 755 -2.54 -16.45 -20.75
N ALA A 756 -3.44 -15.90 -19.92
CA ALA A 756 -4.72 -16.50 -19.62
C ALA A 756 -5.66 -16.57 -20.83
N PHE A 757 -5.49 -15.70 -21.83
CA PHE A 757 -6.29 -15.68 -23.05
C PHE A 757 -5.58 -16.27 -24.28
N ALA A 758 -4.29 -16.02 -24.44
CA ALA A 758 -3.56 -16.30 -25.67
C ALA A 758 -3.60 -17.78 -26.06
N TYR A 759 -3.40 -18.68 -25.09
CA TYR A 759 -3.42 -20.11 -25.37
C TYR A 759 -4.83 -20.62 -25.72
N ASN A 760 -5.89 -20.06 -25.11
CA ASN A 760 -7.26 -20.43 -25.42
C ASN A 760 -7.61 -20.03 -26.86
N VAL A 761 -7.31 -18.77 -27.23
CA VAL A 761 -7.57 -18.26 -28.58
C VAL A 761 -6.81 -19.07 -29.66
N ALA A 762 -5.55 -19.43 -29.36
CA ALA A 762 -4.74 -20.24 -30.30
C ALA A 762 -5.22 -21.71 -30.41
N ALA A 763 -5.71 -22.29 -29.32
CA ALA A 763 -6.06 -23.70 -29.27
C ALA A 763 -7.52 -24.01 -29.68
N ILE A 764 -8.45 -23.03 -29.60
CA ILE A 764 -9.84 -23.23 -30.05
C ILE A 764 -9.91 -23.67 -31.53
N PRO A 765 -9.24 -23.04 -32.51
CA PRO A 765 -9.25 -23.51 -33.89
C PRO A 765 -8.72 -24.94 -34.04
N LEU A 766 -7.69 -25.31 -33.30
CA LEU A 766 -7.14 -26.67 -33.30
C LEU A 766 -8.16 -27.69 -32.75
N ALA A 767 -8.88 -27.32 -31.69
CA ALA A 767 -9.96 -28.14 -31.14
C ALA A 767 -11.12 -28.29 -32.15
N MET A 768 -11.51 -27.22 -32.81
CA MET A 768 -12.55 -27.20 -33.84
C MET A 768 -12.16 -28.10 -35.03
N ALA A 769 -10.89 -28.11 -35.41
CA ALA A 769 -10.36 -28.98 -36.47
C ALA A 769 -10.16 -30.44 -36.01
N GLY A 770 -10.50 -30.81 -34.77
CA GLY A 770 -10.32 -32.17 -34.24
C GLY A 770 -8.86 -32.57 -33.96
N LEU A 771 -7.94 -31.60 -33.98
CA LEU A 771 -6.50 -31.84 -33.75
C LEU A 771 -6.12 -31.81 -32.25
N LEU A 772 -7.06 -31.53 -31.36
CA LEU A 772 -6.82 -31.43 -29.94
C LEU A 772 -7.67 -32.42 -29.14
N ASN A 773 -6.99 -33.30 -28.40
CA ASN A 773 -7.64 -34.21 -27.48
C ASN A 773 -8.12 -33.45 -26.23
N PRO A 774 -9.35 -33.66 -25.70
CA PRO A 774 -9.89 -33.03 -24.50
C PRO A 774 -9.01 -33.18 -23.26
N MET A 775 -8.27 -34.27 -23.13
CA MET A 775 -7.34 -34.51 -22.02
C MET A 775 -6.13 -33.55 -22.04
N ILE A 776 -5.53 -33.36 -23.24
CA ILE A 776 -4.44 -32.42 -23.47
C ILE A 776 -4.93 -30.98 -23.17
N ALA A 777 -6.16 -30.67 -23.61
CA ALA A 777 -6.81 -29.40 -23.33
C ALA A 777 -6.90 -29.13 -21.80
N GLY A 778 -7.34 -30.13 -21.03
CA GLY A 778 -7.42 -30.06 -19.58
C GLY A 778 -6.07 -29.84 -18.88
N ALA A 779 -5.05 -30.58 -19.35
CA ALA A 779 -3.67 -30.42 -18.82
C ALA A 779 -3.10 -29.03 -19.10
N THR A 780 -3.25 -28.50 -20.30
CA THR A 780 -2.81 -27.15 -20.68
C THR A 780 -3.48 -26.08 -19.84
N MET A 781 -4.76 -26.26 -19.55
CA MET A 781 -5.57 -25.37 -18.74
C MET A 781 -5.08 -25.31 -17.25
N ALA A 782 -4.75 -26.49 -16.68
CA ALA A 782 -4.17 -26.55 -15.33
C ALA A 782 -2.79 -25.89 -15.28
N MET A 783 -1.95 -26.11 -16.31
CA MET A 783 -0.63 -25.48 -16.44
C MET A 783 -0.73 -23.96 -16.52
N SER A 784 -1.69 -23.41 -17.25
CA SER A 784 -1.92 -21.96 -17.32
C SER A 784 -2.15 -21.33 -15.95
N SER A 785 -2.95 -21.96 -15.09
CA SER A 785 -3.18 -21.47 -13.71
C SER A 785 -1.89 -21.44 -12.88
N VAL A 786 -1.04 -22.47 -13.03
CA VAL A 786 0.26 -22.54 -12.36
C VAL A 786 1.20 -21.43 -12.85
N ILE A 787 1.23 -21.17 -14.16
CA ILE A 787 2.05 -20.11 -14.76
C ILE A 787 1.65 -18.74 -14.22
N VAL A 788 0.36 -18.41 -14.22
CA VAL A 788 -0.17 -17.13 -13.73
C VAL A 788 0.18 -16.90 -12.25
N VAL A 789 0.02 -17.94 -11.43
CA VAL A 789 0.37 -17.89 -10.01
C VAL A 789 1.88 -17.69 -9.81
N SER A 790 2.69 -18.50 -10.51
CA SER A 790 4.16 -18.41 -10.41
C SER A 790 4.68 -17.04 -10.86
N ASN A 791 4.10 -16.49 -11.93
CA ASN A 791 4.44 -15.14 -12.41
C ASN A 791 4.08 -14.06 -11.36
N SER A 792 2.92 -14.18 -10.70
CA SER A 792 2.50 -13.26 -9.64
C SER A 792 3.45 -13.30 -8.44
N LEU A 793 3.97 -14.47 -8.06
CA LEU A 793 4.90 -14.62 -6.94
C LEU A 793 6.25 -13.92 -7.17
N ARG A 794 6.61 -13.59 -8.41
CA ARG A 794 7.83 -12.81 -8.72
C ARG A 794 7.81 -11.42 -8.08
N LEU A 795 6.62 -10.87 -7.80
CA LEU A 795 6.47 -9.58 -7.11
C LEU A 795 7.11 -9.55 -5.72
N ARG A 796 7.25 -10.70 -5.06
CA ARG A 796 7.92 -10.78 -3.74
C ARG A 796 9.39 -10.36 -3.78
N ARG A 797 10.02 -10.37 -4.97
CA ARG A 797 11.44 -10.05 -5.17
C ARG A 797 11.67 -8.59 -5.60
N VAL A 798 10.63 -7.80 -5.77
CA VAL A 798 10.75 -6.37 -6.11
C VAL A 798 11.32 -5.64 -4.89
N LYS A 799 12.40 -4.88 -5.15
CA LYS A 799 13.10 -4.07 -4.15
C LYS A 799 12.74 -2.60 -4.31
#